data_f77140ad23e6ed3bd678d1d1b595edd3
#
_entry.id   f77140ad23e6ed3bd678d1d1b595edd3
#
_cell.length_a   1.000
_cell.length_b   1.000
_cell.length_c   1.000
_cell.angle_alpha   90.00
_cell.angle_beta   90.00
_cell.angle_gamma   90.00
#
_symmetry.space_group_name_H-M   'P 1'
#
loop_
_entity.id
_entity.type
_entity.pdbx_description
1 polymer ?
#
loop_
_entity_poly.entity_id
_entity_poly.type
_entity_poly.pdbx_seq_one_letter_code
_entity_poly.pdbx_strand_id
1 'polypeptide(L)'
;MTRTRSPKSPSPRRSGALRSWLGWTAKLALVGLVVLAGFAVYLDAVVQEKFSGKRWTLPAKVYARPLELFSGLKLSKQDFLTELDALGYRREAVAGPGSAAVSGNTVDLHTRGFRFYEGDEPARRIRVRFSGDYVAGLSGADGSDLPVVRMEPLLIGGLYPAHNEDRILVQRNELPPYLVETLVAVEDREFFSHFGVSPKSIVRALWVNAAAGGVVQGGSTLTQQLVKNFYLSNERSLVRKATEAMMAVLLELHYDKDEILEAYLNEVFLGQDGNRAVHGFGLASQYFFGQPLAELQPHQVALLVGMVKGPTYYNPRRNPERAMTRRNLVIDLMAEQSVIDAAQAAAAKQKPLGVTARGSLANSAHPAFLDLVKRQLREDYQEADLTEEGLRIFTSLDPILQNKAEAAVHDTFKRIGKGGDPVEASMVVSNPETGEVLALLGSRQPRFAGFNRALDAVRPIGSLIKPAIYLTALEKPSQYTLTSWVADVPFSVKGQDGQLWRPQNYDHQAHGDIYLYQGLANSYNLSTAKLGLELGVPNVLKTLARLGVEREWPAYPSMLLGAGALTPMEVSSMYLTIASGGFNTPLRGIRSVLDSAGEPLKRYPFQIQQRFDPGAIYLLQNAMQRVMREGTGRSVYSRLPRSLNLAGKTGTTNDSRDSWFAGFSQDLLAVVWLGRDDNGKTPLTGATGALRVWTDFMAKADPLPLDMPVPDNVTEVWVNARNGLGSEPGCPDTVQMPYIRGSEPPPGPPCGLPQAPAENVQDVIENVQDVMDWVRDWSN
;
A
#
# COMPACT_ATOMS: atom_id res chain seq x y z
N MET A 1 -41.17 116.16 33.52
CA MET A 1 -40.03 116.02 32.64
C MET A 1 -39.20 114.81 33.19
N THR A 2 -39.36 113.69 32.63
CA THR A 2 -38.31 112.62 32.61
C THR A 2 -38.87 111.41 31.83
N ARG A 3 -38.31 111.10 30.75
CA ARG A 3 -38.61 109.94 29.85
C ARG A 3 -37.99 108.68 30.46
N THR A 4 -38.84 107.72 30.76
CA THR A 4 -38.37 106.34 31.06
C THR A 4 -38.24 105.50 29.77
N ARG A 5 -37.07 104.98 29.52
CA ARG A 5 -36.75 104.01 28.46
C ARG A 5 -37.06 102.57 29.01
N SER A 6 -37.86 101.79 28.29
CA SER A 6 -38.11 100.40 28.47
C SER A 6 -36.99 99.54 27.90
N PRO A 7 -36.58 98.38 28.51
CA PRO A 7 -35.55 97.52 28.03
C PRO A 7 -36.07 96.51 26.95
N LYS A 8 -35.31 96.34 25.91
CA LYS A 8 -35.53 95.31 24.84
C LYS A 8 -35.20 93.93 25.36
N SER A 9 -36.15 92.98 25.18
CA SER A 9 -35.94 91.54 25.45
C SER A 9 -34.98 90.92 24.38
N PRO A 10 -34.10 89.98 24.69
CA PRO A 10 -33.30 89.28 23.74
C PRO A 10 -34.07 88.08 23.14
N SER A 11 -34.06 87.96 21.84
CA SER A 11 -34.64 86.84 21.07
C SER A 11 -33.83 85.56 21.23
N PRO A 12 -34.40 84.34 21.26
CA PRO A 12 -33.62 83.12 21.33
C PRO A 12 -33.12 82.71 19.97
N ARG A 13 -31.83 82.88 19.73
CA ARG A 13 -31.10 82.25 18.61
C ARG A 13 -30.49 80.91 19.05
N ARG A 14 -31.30 79.82 19.03
CA ARG A 14 -30.78 78.45 19.24
C ARG A 14 -31.48 77.40 18.44
N SER A 15 -31.63 77.51 17.13
CA SER A 15 -32.16 76.43 16.26
C SER A 15 -31.31 76.08 15.03
N GLY A 16 -30.28 76.86 14.75
CA GLY A 16 -29.41 76.63 13.58
C GLY A 16 -28.30 75.60 13.81
N ALA A 17 -27.73 75.60 15.01
CA ALA A 17 -26.61 74.69 15.34
C ALA A 17 -27.05 73.22 15.47
N LEU A 18 -28.23 72.94 15.99
CA LEU A 18 -28.72 71.57 16.15
C LEU A 18 -29.08 70.98 14.76
N ARG A 19 -29.64 71.76 13.86
CA ARG A 19 -29.96 71.31 12.45
C ARG A 19 -28.72 71.09 11.62
N SER A 20 -27.66 71.86 11.75
CA SER A 20 -26.37 71.64 11.09
C SER A 20 -25.67 70.40 11.64
N TRP A 21 -25.70 70.20 12.95
CA TRP A 21 -25.10 68.99 13.60
C TRP A 21 -25.83 67.71 13.18
N LEU A 22 -27.17 67.70 13.14
CA LEU A 22 -27.97 66.59 12.61
C LEU A 22 -27.69 66.34 11.10
N GLY A 23 -27.44 67.39 10.32
CA GLY A 23 -27.08 67.26 8.89
C GLY A 23 -25.69 66.65 8.69
N TRP A 24 -24.71 67.00 9.52
CA TRP A 24 -23.39 66.41 9.51
C TRP A 24 -23.36 64.98 10.04
N THR A 25 -24.12 64.65 11.08
CA THR A 25 -24.26 63.27 11.57
C THR A 25 -24.97 62.37 10.54
N ALA A 26 -25.98 62.87 9.85
CA ALA A 26 -26.67 62.15 8.75
C ALA A 26 -25.72 61.88 7.57
N LYS A 27 -24.89 62.85 7.18
CA LYS A 27 -23.88 62.66 6.11
C LYS A 27 -22.80 61.65 6.53
N LEU A 28 -22.27 61.72 7.75
CA LEU A 28 -21.30 60.76 8.29
C LEU A 28 -21.93 59.38 8.41
N ALA A 29 -23.18 59.26 8.83
CA ALA A 29 -23.92 58.00 8.84
C ALA A 29 -24.10 57.42 7.44
N LEU A 30 -24.42 58.27 6.44
CA LEU A 30 -24.53 57.84 5.02
C LEU A 30 -23.18 57.34 4.46
N VAL A 31 -22.11 58.09 4.72
CA VAL A 31 -20.76 57.64 4.33
C VAL A 31 -20.38 56.33 4.99
N GLY A 32 -20.66 56.20 6.33
CA GLY A 32 -20.48 54.97 7.05
C GLY A 32 -21.26 53.78 6.46
N LEU A 33 -22.49 54.04 6.06
CA LEU A 33 -23.38 53.03 5.45
C LEU A 33 -22.87 52.59 4.06
N VAL A 34 -22.35 53.52 3.23
CA VAL A 34 -21.72 53.21 1.94
C VAL A 34 -20.45 52.38 2.11
N VAL A 35 -19.59 52.75 3.09
CA VAL A 35 -18.38 51.99 3.41
C VAL A 35 -18.74 50.57 3.91
N LEU A 36 -19.73 50.46 4.76
CA LEU A 36 -20.23 49.18 5.29
C LEU A 36 -20.81 48.32 4.16
N ALA A 37 -21.58 48.91 3.24
CA ALA A 37 -22.13 48.21 2.06
C ALA A 37 -21.00 47.73 1.13
N GLY A 38 -20.00 48.57 0.83
CA GLY A 38 -18.84 48.16 0.04
C GLY A 38 -18.04 47.04 0.72
N PHE A 39 -17.87 47.10 2.04
CA PHE A 39 -17.23 46.02 2.83
C PHE A 39 -18.06 44.75 2.82
N ALA A 40 -19.41 44.84 2.90
CA ALA A 40 -20.29 43.65 2.81
C ALA A 40 -20.18 42.97 1.43
N VAL A 41 -20.15 43.76 0.33
CA VAL A 41 -19.94 43.21 -1.02
C VAL A 41 -18.58 42.54 -1.16
N TYR A 42 -17.51 43.11 -0.59
CA TYR A 42 -16.19 42.45 -0.54
C TYR A 42 -16.24 41.16 0.22
N LEU A 43 -16.85 41.14 1.41
CA LEU A 43 -16.99 39.91 2.22
C LEU A 43 -17.85 38.86 1.50
N ASP A 44 -18.87 39.27 0.78
CA ASP A 44 -19.73 38.38 0.00
C ASP A 44 -18.94 37.65 -1.09
N ALA A 45 -18.15 38.39 -1.85
CA ALA A 45 -17.23 37.78 -2.85
C ALA A 45 -16.27 36.80 -2.22
N VAL A 46 -15.67 37.12 -1.05
CA VAL A 46 -14.76 36.22 -0.33
C VAL A 46 -15.50 34.96 0.16
N VAL A 47 -16.74 35.11 0.64
CA VAL A 47 -17.57 33.97 1.09
C VAL A 47 -17.86 33.03 -0.08
N GLN A 48 -18.33 33.56 -1.21
CA GLN A 48 -18.67 32.74 -2.37
C GLN A 48 -17.42 32.03 -2.96
N GLU A 49 -16.33 32.77 -3.18
CA GLU A 49 -15.10 32.20 -3.77
C GLU A 49 -14.51 31.06 -2.92
N LYS A 50 -14.38 31.27 -1.62
CA LYS A 50 -13.75 30.25 -0.74
C LYS A 50 -14.67 29.10 -0.42
N PHE A 51 -15.97 29.32 -0.26
CA PHE A 51 -16.91 28.25 0.11
C PHE A 51 -17.19 27.32 -1.08
N SER A 52 -17.42 27.88 -2.27
CA SER A 52 -17.59 27.06 -3.49
C SER A 52 -16.31 26.32 -3.87
N GLY A 53 -15.13 26.98 -3.81
CA GLY A 53 -13.86 26.36 -4.16
C GLY A 53 -13.42 25.24 -3.22
N LYS A 54 -13.61 25.36 -1.89
CA LYS A 54 -13.21 24.33 -0.92
C LYS A 54 -14.24 23.20 -0.76
N ARG A 55 -15.48 23.43 -1.10
CA ARG A 55 -16.56 22.46 -0.90
C ARG A 55 -16.52 21.28 -1.86
N TRP A 56 -15.95 21.46 -3.04
CA TRP A 56 -16.03 20.51 -4.14
C TRP A 56 -14.73 19.70 -4.40
N THR A 57 -13.64 20.00 -3.70
CA THR A 57 -12.45 19.16 -3.78
C THR A 57 -12.65 17.88 -2.98
N LEU A 58 -13.12 16.83 -3.65
CA LEU A 58 -13.23 15.49 -3.11
C LEU A 58 -11.93 14.74 -3.43
N PRO A 59 -11.06 14.49 -2.45
CA PRO A 59 -9.85 13.71 -2.70
C PRO A 59 -10.19 12.29 -3.12
N ALA A 60 -9.40 11.73 -4.03
CA ALA A 60 -9.59 10.35 -4.44
C ALA A 60 -9.37 9.41 -3.25
N LYS A 61 -10.24 8.42 -3.10
CA LYS A 61 -10.16 7.35 -2.10
C LYS A 61 -9.48 6.13 -2.71
N VAL A 62 -8.45 5.61 -2.07
CA VAL A 62 -7.69 4.44 -2.54
C VAL A 62 -8.03 3.25 -1.66
N TYR A 63 -8.51 2.17 -2.28
CA TYR A 63 -8.94 0.96 -1.61
C TYR A 63 -8.03 -0.21 -1.93
N ALA A 64 -7.80 -1.08 -0.95
CA ALA A 64 -7.20 -2.40 -1.15
C ALA A 64 -8.13 -3.33 -1.95
N ARG A 65 -7.68 -4.55 -2.24
CA ARG A 65 -8.57 -5.56 -2.81
C ARG A 65 -9.74 -5.84 -1.85
N PRO A 66 -10.95 -6.07 -2.35
CA PRO A 66 -12.00 -6.64 -1.53
C PRO A 66 -11.69 -8.10 -1.16
N LEU A 67 -12.11 -8.53 0.02
CA LEU A 67 -12.07 -9.94 0.39
C LEU A 67 -13.33 -10.65 -0.13
N GLU A 68 -13.15 -11.64 -0.98
CA GLU A 68 -14.22 -12.50 -1.50
C GLU A 68 -14.25 -13.80 -0.71
N LEU A 69 -15.32 -14.03 0.04
CA LEU A 69 -15.53 -15.22 0.84
C LEU A 69 -16.33 -16.27 0.05
N PHE A 70 -15.85 -17.49 0.01
CA PHE A 70 -16.56 -18.65 -0.57
C PHE A 70 -16.11 -19.94 0.11
N SER A 71 -16.91 -20.98 0.02
CA SER A 71 -16.55 -22.30 0.58
C SER A 71 -15.35 -22.88 -0.17
N GLY A 72 -14.32 -23.32 0.55
CA GLY A 72 -13.06 -23.80 0.00
C GLY A 72 -11.96 -22.74 -0.13
N LEU A 73 -12.24 -21.45 0.17
CA LEU A 73 -11.23 -20.41 0.19
C LEU A 73 -10.13 -20.76 1.19
N LYS A 74 -8.87 -20.73 0.75
CA LYS A 74 -7.69 -20.85 1.62
C LYS A 74 -7.52 -19.55 2.41
N LEU A 75 -8.08 -19.50 3.60
CA LEU A 75 -8.07 -18.38 4.52
C LEU A 75 -8.16 -18.89 5.94
N SER A 76 -7.13 -18.67 6.73
CA SER A 76 -7.16 -19.04 8.14
C SER A 76 -8.12 -18.12 8.92
N LYS A 77 -8.75 -18.67 9.97
CA LYS A 77 -9.57 -17.85 10.87
C LYS A 77 -8.80 -16.64 11.42
N GLN A 78 -7.50 -16.81 11.72
CA GLN A 78 -6.67 -15.74 12.26
C GLN A 78 -6.46 -14.62 11.22
N ASP A 79 -6.19 -14.96 9.95
CA ASP A 79 -6.06 -13.98 8.87
C ASP A 79 -7.37 -13.24 8.64
N PHE A 80 -8.51 -13.97 8.66
CA PHE A 80 -9.82 -13.34 8.56
C PHE A 80 -10.10 -12.36 9.71
N LEU A 81 -9.77 -12.74 10.95
CA LEU A 81 -9.92 -11.85 12.09
C LEU A 81 -9.02 -10.61 11.97
N THR A 82 -7.82 -10.75 11.41
CA THR A 82 -6.90 -9.63 11.15
C THR A 82 -7.49 -8.68 10.11
N GLU A 83 -8.11 -9.20 9.04
CA GLU A 83 -8.82 -8.39 8.03
C GLU A 83 -10.00 -7.63 8.66
N LEU A 84 -10.82 -8.31 9.48
CA LEU A 84 -11.94 -7.68 10.19
C LEU A 84 -11.47 -6.58 11.15
N ASP A 85 -10.34 -6.78 11.82
CA ASP A 85 -9.76 -5.76 12.71
C ASP A 85 -9.25 -4.55 11.91
N ALA A 86 -8.63 -4.78 10.75
CA ALA A 86 -8.21 -3.71 9.85
C ALA A 86 -9.41 -2.91 9.29
N LEU A 87 -10.53 -3.60 9.00
CA LEU A 87 -11.79 -2.99 8.59
C LEU A 87 -12.55 -2.33 9.76
N GLY A 88 -12.06 -2.44 11.01
CA GLY A 88 -12.70 -1.84 12.18
C GLY A 88 -14.00 -2.51 12.60
N TYR A 89 -14.15 -3.84 12.40
CA TYR A 89 -15.30 -4.57 12.89
C TYR A 89 -15.29 -4.66 14.41
N ARG A 90 -16.43 -4.31 15.04
CA ARG A 90 -16.62 -4.42 16.48
C ARG A 90 -16.78 -5.88 16.89
N ARG A 91 -15.96 -6.33 17.86
CA ARG A 91 -16.02 -7.69 18.43
C ARG A 91 -17.10 -7.75 19.53
N GLU A 92 -18.34 -7.88 19.10
CA GLU A 92 -19.52 -7.92 20.00
C GLU A 92 -20.62 -8.79 19.38
N ALA A 93 -21.76 -8.91 20.06
CA ALA A 93 -22.94 -9.53 19.47
C ALA A 93 -23.32 -8.86 18.15
N VAL A 94 -23.73 -9.67 17.16
CA VAL A 94 -24.06 -9.17 15.82
C VAL A 94 -25.37 -8.37 15.88
N ALA A 95 -25.24 -7.06 15.86
CA ALA A 95 -26.36 -6.12 15.92
C ALA A 95 -26.61 -5.43 14.56
N GLY A 96 -25.60 -4.77 14.00
CA GLY A 96 -25.68 -3.99 12.77
C GLY A 96 -24.41 -4.14 11.91
N PRO A 97 -24.36 -3.45 10.75
CA PRO A 97 -23.18 -3.45 9.91
C PRO A 97 -21.90 -3.13 10.68
N GLY A 98 -20.80 -3.81 10.35
CA GLY A 98 -19.51 -3.61 11.02
C GLY A 98 -19.41 -4.25 12.42
N SER A 99 -20.28 -5.23 12.77
CA SER A 99 -20.17 -6.01 14.00
C SER A 99 -19.95 -7.50 13.71
N ALA A 100 -19.19 -8.18 14.59
CA ALA A 100 -18.84 -9.58 14.47
C ALA A 100 -18.76 -10.27 15.83
N ALA A 101 -19.26 -11.51 15.90
CA ALA A 101 -19.16 -12.40 17.06
C ALA A 101 -18.35 -13.64 16.70
N VAL A 102 -17.42 -14.03 17.56
CA VAL A 102 -16.53 -15.19 17.35
C VAL A 102 -16.91 -16.29 18.33
N SER A 103 -17.24 -17.48 17.82
CA SER A 103 -17.58 -18.63 18.63
C SER A 103 -16.90 -19.90 18.08
N GLY A 104 -15.90 -20.42 18.79
CA GLY A 104 -15.12 -21.57 18.32
C GLY A 104 -14.54 -21.33 16.93
N ASN A 105 -14.82 -22.19 15.96
CA ASN A 105 -14.39 -22.06 14.57
C ASN A 105 -15.39 -21.31 13.67
N THR A 106 -16.33 -20.60 14.24
CA THR A 106 -17.37 -19.86 13.53
C THR A 106 -17.23 -18.37 13.81
N VAL A 107 -17.43 -17.55 12.78
CA VAL A 107 -17.53 -16.09 12.89
C VAL A 107 -18.87 -15.68 12.29
N ASP A 108 -19.76 -15.16 13.13
CA ASP A 108 -20.99 -14.50 12.71
C ASP A 108 -20.73 -13.02 12.55
N LEU A 109 -21.11 -12.43 11.44
CA LEU A 109 -20.90 -11.00 11.22
C LEU A 109 -22.04 -10.38 10.39
N HIS A 110 -22.16 -9.06 10.52
CA HIS A 110 -23.01 -8.23 9.68
C HIS A 110 -22.09 -7.37 8.80
N THR A 111 -22.00 -7.71 7.49
CA THR A 111 -21.17 -6.98 6.53
C THR A 111 -21.68 -5.57 6.36
N ARG A 112 -20.83 -4.68 5.87
CA ARG A 112 -21.22 -3.34 5.40
C ARG A 112 -21.65 -3.42 3.95
N GLY A 113 -22.66 -2.61 3.56
CA GLY A 113 -22.97 -2.40 2.15
C GLY A 113 -21.85 -1.64 1.47
N PHE A 114 -21.57 -1.99 0.21
CA PHE A 114 -20.55 -1.29 -0.57
C PHE A 114 -20.91 -1.29 -2.06
N ARG A 115 -20.70 -0.15 -2.73
CA ARG A 115 -20.90 -0.02 -4.17
C ARG A 115 -19.60 -0.31 -4.92
N PHE A 116 -19.58 -1.45 -5.60
CA PHE A 116 -18.53 -1.84 -6.54
C PHE A 116 -18.88 -1.39 -7.95
N TYR A 117 -17.95 -1.54 -8.88
CA TYR A 117 -18.19 -1.22 -10.29
C TYR A 117 -19.17 -2.20 -10.97
N GLU A 118 -19.28 -3.43 -10.45
CA GLU A 118 -20.23 -4.44 -10.94
C GLU A 118 -21.64 -4.26 -10.36
N GLY A 119 -21.82 -3.43 -9.34
CA GLY A 119 -23.08 -3.18 -8.68
C GLY A 119 -22.97 -3.06 -7.16
N ASP A 120 -24.09 -2.91 -6.53
CA ASP A 120 -24.22 -2.75 -5.08
C ASP A 120 -24.19 -4.10 -4.37
N GLU A 121 -23.27 -4.26 -3.40
CA GLU A 121 -23.27 -5.36 -2.46
C GLU A 121 -23.99 -4.90 -1.18
N PRO A 122 -25.17 -5.46 -0.86
CA PRO A 122 -25.92 -5.02 0.31
C PRO A 122 -25.30 -5.51 1.62
N ALA A 123 -25.50 -4.74 2.69
CA ALA A 123 -25.19 -5.20 4.03
C ALA A 123 -26.04 -6.43 4.38
N ARG A 124 -25.41 -7.49 4.87
CA ARG A 124 -26.09 -8.74 5.23
C ARG A 124 -25.46 -9.45 6.42
N ARG A 125 -26.24 -10.24 7.14
CA ARG A 125 -25.73 -11.11 8.19
C ARG A 125 -25.28 -12.41 7.57
N ILE A 126 -24.03 -12.81 7.86
CA ILE A 126 -23.45 -14.05 7.36
C ILE A 126 -22.77 -14.82 8.49
N ARG A 127 -22.64 -16.11 8.27
CA ARG A 127 -21.89 -17.04 9.11
C ARG A 127 -20.79 -17.68 8.32
N VAL A 128 -19.53 -17.52 8.79
CA VAL A 128 -18.34 -18.12 8.19
C VAL A 128 -17.82 -19.20 9.13
N ARG A 129 -17.73 -20.44 8.65
CA ARG A 129 -17.19 -21.59 9.37
C ARG A 129 -15.81 -21.93 8.84
N PHE A 130 -14.88 -22.20 9.74
CA PHE A 130 -13.50 -22.53 9.41
C PHE A 130 -13.17 -23.98 9.76
N SER A 131 -12.32 -24.62 8.94
CA SER A 131 -11.71 -25.93 9.22
C SER A 131 -10.24 -25.86 8.82
N GLY A 132 -9.33 -25.88 9.82
CA GLY A 132 -7.92 -25.58 9.57
C GLY A 132 -7.78 -24.19 8.96
N ASP A 133 -7.04 -24.11 7.85
CA ASP A 133 -6.77 -22.87 7.13
C ASP A 133 -7.72 -22.62 5.95
N TYR A 134 -8.93 -23.20 6.00
CA TYR A 134 -9.92 -23.05 4.94
C TYR A 134 -11.28 -22.58 5.48
N VAL A 135 -12.00 -21.82 4.66
CA VAL A 135 -13.43 -21.55 4.86
C VAL A 135 -14.19 -22.83 4.53
N ALA A 136 -14.73 -23.51 5.55
CA ALA A 136 -15.45 -24.77 5.40
C ALA A 136 -16.91 -24.56 4.98
N GLY A 137 -17.46 -23.37 5.16
CA GLY A 137 -18.84 -23.06 4.75
C GLY A 137 -19.18 -21.61 5.00
N LEU A 138 -20.05 -21.09 4.13
CA LEU A 138 -20.56 -19.73 4.14
C LEU A 138 -22.09 -19.76 4.04
N SER A 139 -22.78 -19.17 5.01
CA SER A 139 -24.24 -19.17 5.03
C SER A 139 -24.83 -17.84 5.48
N GLY A 140 -26.06 -17.57 5.04
CA GLY A 140 -26.86 -16.44 5.50
C GLY A 140 -27.40 -16.63 6.93
N ALA A 141 -28.02 -15.58 7.47
CA ALA A 141 -28.66 -15.64 8.79
C ALA A 141 -29.82 -16.65 8.86
N ASP A 142 -30.46 -16.92 7.73
CA ASP A 142 -31.52 -17.89 7.56
C ASP A 142 -31.02 -19.35 7.39
N GLY A 143 -29.70 -19.54 7.37
CA GLY A 143 -29.05 -20.83 7.17
C GLY A 143 -28.91 -21.25 5.70
N SER A 144 -29.30 -20.40 4.74
CA SER A 144 -29.10 -20.66 3.31
C SER A 144 -27.60 -20.60 2.97
N ASP A 145 -27.13 -21.51 2.13
CA ASP A 145 -25.76 -21.48 1.63
C ASP A 145 -25.55 -20.28 0.68
N LEU A 146 -24.47 -19.57 0.86
CA LEU A 146 -24.07 -18.45 0.03
C LEU A 146 -22.89 -18.86 -0.87
N PRO A 147 -22.98 -18.70 -2.20
CA PRO A 147 -21.89 -19.09 -3.09
C PRO A 147 -20.66 -18.19 -2.92
N VAL A 148 -20.88 -16.89 -2.79
CA VAL A 148 -19.83 -15.89 -2.58
C VAL A 148 -20.39 -14.69 -1.82
N VAL A 149 -19.57 -14.10 -0.97
CA VAL A 149 -19.83 -12.79 -0.33
C VAL A 149 -18.59 -11.93 -0.50
N ARG A 150 -18.76 -10.75 -1.08
CA ARG A 150 -17.70 -9.75 -1.20
C ARG A 150 -17.82 -8.75 -0.05
N MET A 151 -16.76 -8.61 0.72
CA MET A 151 -16.71 -7.64 1.80
C MET A 151 -16.26 -6.29 1.25
N GLU A 152 -16.62 -5.21 1.96
CA GLU A 152 -16.11 -3.89 1.64
C GLU A 152 -14.57 -3.87 1.66
N PRO A 153 -13.91 -3.17 0.73
CA PRO A 153 -12.45 -3.10 0.68
C PRO A 153 -11.91 -2.13 1.73
N LEU A 154 -10.72 -2.44 2.27
CA LEU A 154 -10.03 -1.57 3.21
C LEU A 154 -9.63 -0.26 2.53
N LEU A 155 -10.01 0.88 3.11
CA LEU A 155 -9.51 2.20 2.70
C LEU A 155 -8.06 2.33 3.15
N ILE A 156 -7.11 2.39 2.21
CA ILE A 156 -5.67 2.43 2.48
C ILE A 156 -5.09 3.84 2.42
N GLY A 157 -5.84 4.81 1.92
CA GLY A 157 -5.44 6.22 1.89
C GLY A 157 -6.28 7.06 0.94
N GLY A 158 -5.92 8.34 0.84
CA GLY A 158 -6.49 9.29 -0.11
C GLY A 158 -5.40 10.05 -0.85
N LEU A 159 -5.72 10.59 -2.03
CA LEU A 159 -4.84 11.47 -2.79
C LEU A 159 -5.30 12.90 -2.53
N TYR A 160 -4.55 13.62 -1.70
CA TYR A 160 -4.86 14.98 -1.28
C TYR A 160 -4.01 16.00 -2.03
N PRO A 161 -4.51 17.23 -2.23
CA PRO A 161 -3.67 18.35 -2.68
C PRO A 161 -2.46 18.56 -1.75
N ALA A 162 -1.41 19.21 -2.23
CA ALA A 162 -0.11 19.36 -1.56
C ALA A 162 -0.12 20.05 -0.18
N HIS A 163 -1.26 20.50 0.31
CA HIS A 163 -1.44 21.09 1.65
C HIS A 163 -1.91 20.04 2.66
N ASN A 164 -1.01 19.36 3.26
CA ASN A 164 -0.93 18.49 4.47
C ASN A 164 -2.15 18.34 5.41
N GLU A 165 -3.38 18.48 4.95
CA GLU A 165 -4.57 18.29 5.76
C GLU A 165 -5.30 17.01 5.33
N ASP A 166 -5.14 15.93 6.09
CA ASP A 166 -5.91 14.71 5.93
C ASP A 166 -7.36 14.99 6.35
N ARG A 167 -8.32 14.70 5.47
CA ARG A 167 -9.76 14.80 5.77
C ARG A 167 -10.47 13.55 5.28
N ILE A 168 -11.37 13.03 6.08
CA ILE A 168 -12.37 12.06 5.63
C ILE A 168 -13.67 12.83 5.53
N LEU A 169 -13.98 13.27 4.30
CA LEU A 169 -15.21 14.00 4.05
C LEU A 169 -16.40 13.07 4.21
N VAL A 170 -17.42 13.56 4.89
CA VAL A 170 -18.67 12.86 5.14
C VAL A 170 -19.81 13.64 4.52
N GLN A 171 -20.73 12.92 3.90
CA GLN A 171 -22.00 13.44 3.38
C GLN A 171 -23.11 13.25 4.41
N ARG A 172 -24.20 13.99 4.28
CA ARG A 172 -25.32 13.92 5.23
C ARG A 172 -25.92 12.50 5.37
N ASN A 173 -25.96 11.74 4.32
CA ASN A 173 -26.46 10.36 4.34
C ASN A 173 -25.51 9.34 5.01
N GLU A 174 -24.26 9.74 5.29
CA GLU A 174 -23.25 8.94 5.99
C GLU A 174 -23.19 9.24 7.50
N LEU A 175 -24.07 10.11 8.01
CA LEU A 175 -24.07 10.51 9.42
C LEU A 175 -24.82 9.50 10.31
N PRO A 176 -24.34 9.27 11.55
CA PRO A 176 -25.10 8.49 12.51
C PRO A 176 -26.39 9.24 12.93
N PRO A 177 -27.48 8.51 13.23
CA PRO A 177 -28.81 9.10 13.47
C PRO A 177 -28.85 10.21 14.54
N TYR A 178 -27.94 10.18 15.50
CA TYR A 178 -27.96 11.10 16.66
C TYR A 178 -27.02 12.30 16.50
N LEU A 179 -26.17 12.35 15.46
CA LEU A 179 -25.08 13.33 15.41
C LEU A 179 -25.57 14.76 15.24
N VAL A 180 -26.45 14.97 14.27
CA VAL A 180 -26.96 16.31 13.94
C VAL A 180 -27.74 16.88 15.11
N GLU A 181 -28.70 16.12 15.61
CA GLU A 181 -29.56 16.52 16.74
C GLU A 181 -28.71 16.79 17.99
N THR A 182 -27.70 15.95 18.27
CA THR A 182 -26.78 16.16 19.39
C THR A 182 -25.97 17.43 19.23
N LEU A 183 -25.42 17.67 18.04
CA LEU A 183 -24.62 18.86 17.75
C LEU A 183 -25.47 20.15 17.92
N VAL A 184 -26.66 20.14 17.36
CA VAL A 184 -27.60 21.25 17.45
C VAL A 184 -28.05 21.47 18.92
N ALA A 185 -28.38 20.41 19.63
CA ALA A 185 -28.78 20.48 21.04
C ALA A 185 -27.69 21.09 21.96
N VAL A 186 -26.41 20.83 21.64
CA VAL A 186 -25.28 21.24 22.48
C VAL A 186 -24.72 22.60 22.09
N GLU A 187 -24.55 22.86 20.80
CA GLU A 187 -23.84 24.04 20.29
C GLU A 187 -24.77 25.16 19.85
N ASP A 188 -25.93 24.84 19.24
CA ASP A 188 -26.81 25.85 18.65
C ASP A 188 -28.26 25.36 18.51
N ARG A 189 -29.04 25.43 19.61
CA ARG A 189 -30.41 24.91 19.69
C ARG A 189 -31.39 25.54 18.66
N GLU A 190 -31.09 26.73 18.22
CA GLU A 190 -31.93 27.49 17.28
C GLU A 190 -31.35 27.48 15.86
N PHE A 191 -30.42 26.56 15.54
CA PHE A 191 -29.70 26.53 14.26
C PHE A 191 -30.62 26.59 13.06
N PHE A 192 -31.69 25.83 13.02
CA PHE A 192 -32.63 25.80 11.89
C PHE A 192 -33.63 26.96 11.88
N SER A 193 -33.63 27.86 12.90
CA SER A 193 -34.62 28.95 13.04
C SER A 193 -34.05 30.36 12.93
N HIS A 194 -32.73 30.54 13.10
CA HIS A 194 -32.10 31.84 12.95
C HIS A 194 -31.44 31.96 11.55
N PHE A 195 -30.97 33.17 11.21
CA PHE A 195 -30.30 33.51 9.97
C PHE A 195 -28.86 33.98 10.23
N GLY A 196 -27.94 33.03 10.33
CA GLY A 196 -26.50 33.25 10.58
C GLY A 196 -26.15 33.66 12.01
N VAL A 197 -26.97 34.47 12.62
CA VAL A 197 -26.79 35.02 13.99
C VAL A 197 -28.07 34.84 14.79
N SER A 198 -27.95 34.48 16.08
CA SER A 198 -29.08 34.40 17.03
C SER A 198 -29.03 35.55 18.01
N PRO A 199 -29.76 36.66 17.81
CA PRO A 199 -29.83 37.78 18.78
C PRO A 199 -30.29 37.33 20.17
N LYS A 200 -31.22 36.38 20.21
CA LYS A 200 -31.77 35.81 21.45
C LYS A 200 -30.69 35.05 22.25
N SER A 201 -29.86 34.27 21.57
CA SER A 201 -28.73 33.56 22.19
C SER A 201 -27.64 34.52 22.70
N ILE A 202 -27.42 35.64 21.99
CA ILE A 202 -26.48 36.70 22.42
C ILE A 202 -26.96 37.34 23.69
N VAL A 203 -28.25 37.78 23.75
CA VAL A 203 -28.83 38.41 24.91
C VAL A 203 -28.82 37.45 26.10
N ARG A 204 -29.21 36.19 25.92
CA ARG A 204 -29.16 35.17 26.97
C ARG A 204 -27.73 34.95 27.48
N ALA A 205 -26.73 34.84 26.62
CA ALA A 205 -25.33 34.68 26.99
C ALA A 205 -24.79 35.89 27.75
N LEU A 206 -25.14 37.11 27.36
CA LEU A 206 -24.77 38.33 28.09
C LEU A 206 -25.36 38.36 29.51
N TRP A 207 -26.64 37.99 29.65
CA TRP A 207 -27.29 37.95 30.96
C TRP A 207 -26.72 36.89 31.91
N VAL A 208 -26.48 35.66 31.40
CA VAL A 208 -25.88 34.55 32.16
C VAL A 208 -24.45 34.88 32.58
N ASN A 209 -23.65 35.45 31.67
CA ASN A 209 -22.26 35.81 31.95
C ASN A 209 -22.17 36.97 32.94
N ALA A 210 -23.08 37.96 32.87
CA ALA A 210 -23.17 39.04 33.84
C ALA A 210 -23.56 38.53 35.21
N ALA A 211 -24.54 37.60 35.30
CA ALA A 211 -24.96 36.98 36.55
C ALA A 211 -23.87 36.10 37.19
N ALA A 212 -23.04 35.43 36.38
CA ALA A 212 -21.95 34.55 36.84
C ALA A 212 -20.64 35.30 37.14
N GLY A 213 -20.53 36.59 36.81
CA GLY A 213 -19.30 37.38 36.98
C GLY A 213 -18.15 36.96 36.07
N GLY A 214 -18.43 36.21 35.00
CA GLY A 214 -17.43 35.68 34.08
C GLY A 214 -18.03 35.03 32.80
N VAL A 215 -17.20 34.66 31.83
CA VAL A 215 -17.67 34.03 30.59
C VAL A 215 -17.93 32.53 30.81
N VAL A 216 -19.18 32.16 31.12
CA VAL A 216 -19.62 30.77 31.33
C VAL A 216 -20.43 30.22 30.18
N GLN A 217 -21.09 31.07 29.35
CA GLN A 217 -21.90 30.68 28.21
C GLN A 217 -21.49 31.42 26.94
N GLY A 218 -21.34 30.72 25.83
CA GLY A 218 -21.16 31.26 24.49
C GLY A 218 -22.49 31.56 23.81
N GLY A 219 -22.54 32.63 22.99
CA GLY A 219 -23.70 32.99 22.18
C GLY A 219 -23.44 32.94 20.69
N SER A 220 -22.39 32.23 20.23
CA SER A 220 -22.07 32.08 18.81
C SER A 220 -22.80 30.90 18.20
N THR A 221 -23.35 31.09 17.00
CA THR A 221 -24.04 30.06 16.23
C THR A 221 -23.04 29.10 15.56
N LEU A 222 -23.50 27.92 15.07
CA LEU A 222 -22.71 26.97 14.27
C LEU A 222 -22.18 27.65 13.01
N THR A 223 -22.99 28.48 12.34
CA THR A 223 -22.59 29.27 11.16
C THR A 223 -21.44 30.22 11.47
N GLN A 224 -21.50 30.93 12.62
CA GLN A 224 -20.41 31.78 13.09
C GLN A 224 -19.13 30.99 13.42
N GLN A 225 -19.27 29.81 14.01
CA GLN A 225 -18.13 28.93 14.30
C GLN A 225 -17.49 28.44 13.00
N LEU A 226 -18.28 28.08 11.97
CA LEU A 226 -17.80 27.72 10.66
C LEU A 226 -17.03 28.84 9.99
N VAL A 227 -17.63 30.05 9.96
CA VAL A 227 -16.99 31.26 9.42
C VAL A 227 -15.66 31.54 10.12
N LYS A 228 -15.61 31.46 11.44
CA LYS A 228 -14.39 31.64 12.20
C LYS A 228 -13.30 30.66 11.76
N ASN A 229 -13.62 29.38 11.63
CA ASN A 229 -12.65 28.34 11.30
C ASN A 229 -12.20 28.41 9.81
N PHE A 230 -13.09 28.85 8.93
CA PHE A 230 -12.88 28.82 7.48
C PHE A 230 -12.19 30.07 6.93
N TYR A 231 -12.50 31.26 7.49
CA TYR A 231 -12.14 32.54 6.88
C TYR A 231 -11.27 33.42 7.77
N LEU A 232 -11.31 33.25 9.11
CA LEU A 232 -10.75 34.22 10.02
C LEU A 232 -9.57 33.66 10.84
N SER A 233 -8.70 34.58 11.29
CA SER A 233 -7.63 34.26 12.20
C SER A 233 -8.12 34.05 13.66
N ASN A 234 -7.29 33.43 14.50
CA ASN A 234 -7.61 33.21 15.91
C ASN A 234 -7.50 34.47 16.81
N GLU A 235 -7.29 35.65 16.24
CA GLU A 235 -7.21 36.90 16.99
C GLU A 235 -8.55 37.23 17.67
N ARG A 236 -8.47 37.75 18.90
CA ARG A 236 -9.65 38.16 19.66
C ARG A 236 -9.86 39.65 19.59
N SER A 237 -10.66 40.13 18.59
CA SER A 237 -11.03 41.54 18.47
C SER A 237 -12.53 41.71 18.22
N LEU A 238 -13.10 42.82 18.58
CA LEU A 238 -14.51 43.16 18.33
C LEU A 238 -14.78 43.29 16.81
N VAL A 239 -13.82 43.84 16.06
CA VAL A 239 -13.90 43.97 14.64
C VAL A 239 -14.01 42.59 14.00
N ARG A 240 -13.11 41.64 14.38
CA ARG A 240 -13.20 40.26 13.88
C ARG A 240 -14.57 39.63 14.22
N LYS A 241 -15.12 39.86 15.41
CA LYS A 241 -16.43 39.30 15.82
C LYS A 241 -17.58 39.92 15.01
N ALA A 242 -17.51 41.21 14.67
CA ALA A 242 -18.46 41.83 13.77
C ALA A 242 -18.37 41.32 12.33
N THR A 243 -17.15 41.13 11.84
CA THR A 243 -16.90 40.50 10.51
C THR A 243 -17.43 39.07 10.48
N GLU A 244 -17.16 38.26 11.52
CA GLU A 244 -17.70 36.90 11.68
C GLU A 244 -19.24 36.89 11.60
N ALA A 245 -19.92 37.79 12.30
CA ALA A 245 -21.37 37.88 12.28
C ALA A 245 -21.92 38.27 10.88
N MET A 246 -21.27 39.23 10.23
CA MET A 246 -21.66 39.65 8.88
C MET A 246 -21.44 38.52 7.85
N MET A 247 -20.30 37.87 7.88
CA MET A 247 -20.03 36.74 6.98
C MET A 247 -20.97 35.55 7.25
N ALA A 248 -21.37 35.30 8.51
CA ALA A 248 -22.33 34.26 8.85
C ALA A 248 -23.73 34.54 8.23
N VAL A 249 -24.16 35.80 8.21
CA VAL A 249 -25.40 36.21 7.53
C VAL A 249 -25.26 36.05 6.03
N LEU A 250 -24.15 36.52 5.43
CA LEU A 250 -23.88 36.37 3.98
C LEU A 250 -23.82 34.91 3.57
N LEU A 251 -23.22 34.03 4.38
CA LEU A 251 -23.16 32.59 4.09
C LEU A 251 -24.59 31.99 4.01
N GLU A 252 -25.46 32.32 4.94
CA GLU A 252 -26.86 31.84 4.93
C GLU A 252 -27.77 32.51 3.90
N LEU A 253 -27.29 33.57 3.21
CA LEU A 253 -27.95 34.11 2.02
C LEU A 253 -27.77 33.24 0.78
N HIS A 254 -26.65 32.56 0.68
CA HIS A 254 -26.25 31.81 -0.52
C HIS A 254 -26.39 30.29 -0.35
N TYR A 255 -26.30 29.76 0.89
CA TYR A 255 -26.26 28.35 1.16
C TYR A 255 -27.31 27.94 2.19
N ASP A 256 -27.91 26.77 2.02
CA ASP A 256 -28.88 26.25 2.96
C ASP A 256 -28.26 25.68 4.25
N LYS A 257 -29.12 25.41 5.22
CA LYS A 257 -28.68 24.91 6.53
C LYS A 257 -27.97 23.55 6.47
N ASP A 258 -28.39 22.70 5.57
CA ASP A 258 -27.81 21.37 5.39
C ASP A 258 -26.41 21.46 4.79
N GLU A 259 -26.23 22.35 3.82
CA GLU A 259 -24.93 22.65 3.21
C GLU A 259 -23.93 23.23 4.23
N ILE A 260 -24.40 24.16 5.06
CA ILE A 260 -23.59 24.78 6.13
C ILE A 260 -23.22 23.76 7.20
N LEU A 261 -24.16 22.88 7.56
CA LEU A 261 -23.92 21.81 8.54
C LEU A 261 -22.92 20.79 8.03
N GLU A 262 -23.03 20.37 6.78
CA GLU A 262 -22.09 19.44 6.14
C GLU A 262 -20.68 20.04 6.10
N ALA A 263 -20.56 21.31 5.72
CA ALA A 263 -19.29 22.03 5.76
C ALA A 263 -18.71 22.10 7.19
N TYR A 264 -19.57 22.36 8.20
CA TYR A 264 -19.15 22.40 9.60
C TYR A 264 -18.62 21.04 10.08
N LEU A 265 -19.34 19.95 9.78
CA LEU A 265 -18.97 18.59 10.17
C LEU A 265 -17.63 18.15 9.56
N ASN A 266 -17.29 18.68 8.40
CA ASN A 266 -16.03 18.40 7.71
C ASN A 266 -14.88 19.33 8.10
N GLU A 267 -15.15 20.52 8.68
CA GLU A 267 -14.13 21.53 8.96
C GLU A 267 -13.73 21.64 10.45
N VAL A 268 -14.63 21.31 11.35
CA VAL A 268 -14.40 21.56 12.80
C VAL A 268 -13.14 20.86 13.30
N PHE A 269 -12.26 21.61 13.99
CA PHE A 269 -11.08 21.06 14.63
C PHE A 269 -11.45 20.23 15.86
N LEU A 270 -11.02 18.95 15.90
CA LEU A 270 -11.36 18.00 16.97
C LEU A 270 -10.14 17.40 17.67
N GLY A 271 -8.94 17.72 17.23
CA GLY A 271 -7.74 17.22 17.90
C GLY A 271 -6.46 17.42 17.11
N GLN A 272 -5.38 16.83 17.62
CA GLN A 272 -4.07 16.89 16.96
C GLN A 272 -3.30 15.58 17.20
N ASP A 273 -2.68 15.09 16.15
CA ASP A 273 -1.77 13.94 16.12
C ASP A 273 -0.37 14.40 15.70
N GLY A 274 0.52 14.59 16.66
CA GLY A 274 1.82 15.21 16.41
C GLY A 274 1.68 16.60 15.79
N ASN A 275 2.18 16.81 14.58
CA ASN A 275 2.07 18.06 13.83
C ASN A 275 0.82 18.14 12.93
N ARG A 276 -0.06 17.13 12.95
CA ARG A 276 -1.25 17.06 12.10
C ARG A 276 -2.51 17.39 12.87
N ALA A 277 -3.31 18.28 12.33
CA ALA A 277 -4.62 18.62 12.89
C ALA A 277 -5.67 17.58 12.46
N VAL A 278 -6.55 17.24 13.40
CA VAL A 278 -7.72 16.37 13.16
C VAL A 278 -8.90 17.28 12.87
N HIS A 279 -9.24 17.43 11.59
CA HIS A 279 -10.38 18.22 11.14
C HIS A 279 -11.53 17.31 10.71
N GLY A 280 -12.75 17.69 11.07
CA GLY A 280 -13.99 17.00 10.74
C GLY A 280 -14.28 15.76 11.58
N PHE A 281 -15.59 15.44 11.65
CA PHE A 281 -16.10 14.30 12.42
C PHE A 281 -15.70 12.96 11.81
N GLY A 282 -15.61 12.86 10.47
CA GLY A 282 -15.20 11.64 9.78
C GLY A 282 -13.79 11.20 10.17
N LEU A 283 -12.82 12.13 10.09
CA LEU A 283 -11.45 11.86 10.50
C LEU A 283 -11.32 11.64 12.01
N ALA A 284 -12.06 12.40 12.81
CA ALA A 284 -12.06 12.24 14.27
C ALA A 284 -12.61 10.87 14.69
N SER A 285 -13.65 10.37 14.02
CA SER A 285 -14.19 9.02 14.25
C SER A 285 -13.11 7.96 14.00
N GLN A 286 -12.43 8.03 12.87
CA GLN A 286 -11.35 7.11 12.55
C GLN A 286 -10.17 7.24 13.51
N TYR A 287 -9.79 8.48 13.85
CA TYR A 287 -8.67 8.75 14.76
C TYR A 287 -8.92 8.25 16.18
N PHE A 288 -10.09 8.53 16.76
CA PHE A 288 -10.36 8.17 18.16
C PHE A 288 -10.89 6.75 18.32
N PHE A 289 -11.68 6.23 17.37
CA PHE A 289 -12.40 4.97 17.52
C PHE A 289 -12.02 3.89 16.51
N GLY A 290 -11.32 4.24 15.42
CA GLY A 290 -11.00 3.30 14.33
C GLY A 290 -12.25 2.80 13.58
N GLN A 291 -13.32 3.59 13.54
CA GLN A 291 -14.62 3.22 12.97
C GLN A 291 -15.13 4.28 12.00
N PRO A 292 -15.93 3.88 10.98
CA PRO A 292 -16.69 4.83 10.17
C PRO A 292 -17.63 5.68 11.05
N LEU A 293 -17.81 6.96 10.68
CA LEU A 293 -18.66 7.88 11.46
C LEU A 293 -20.09 7.35 11.62
N ALA A 294 -20.67 6.76 10.56
CA ALA A 294 -22.04 6.22 10.55
C ALA A 294 -22.29 5.14 11.62
N GLU A 295 -21.25 4.48 12.12
CA GLU A 295 -21.35 3.38 13.08
C GLU A 295 -21.18 3.80 14.54
N LEU A 296 -20.95 5.10 14.78
CA LEU A 296 -20.75 5.58 16.15
C LEU A 296 -22.00 5.40 16.98
N GLN A 297 -21.80 4.89 18.19
CA GLN A 297 -22.86 4.75 19.20
C GLN A 297 -23.10 6.09 19.93
N PRO A 298 -24.25 6.27 20.60
CA PRO A 298 -24.59 7.55 21.26
C PRO A 298 -23.49 8.08 22.19
N HIS A 299 -22.80 7.22 22.96
CA HIS A 299 -21.73 7.65 23.86
C HIS A 299 -20.48 8.15 23.12
N GLN A 300 -20.20 7.64 21.92
CA GLN A 300 -19.09 8.08 21.07
C GLN A 300 -19.42 9.39 20.37
N VAL A 301 -20.65 9.52 19.84
CA VAL A 301 -21.17 10.79 19.31
C VAL A 301 -21.11 11.88 20.37
N ALA A 302 -21.59 11.60 21.58
CA ALA A 302 -21.56 12.53 22.71
C ALA A 302 -20.14 12.97 23.08
N LEU A 303 -19.16 12.07 22.95
CA LEU A 303 -17.75 12.40 23.18
C LEU A 303 -17.24 13.38 22.13
N LEU A 304 -17.41 13.09 20.82
CA LEU A 304 -16.93 13.98 19.75
C LEU A 304 -17.59 15.35 19.81
N VAL A 305 -18.92 15.41 19.97
CA VAL A 305 -19.64 16.69 20.13
C VAL A 305 -19.17 17.42 21.37
N GLY A 306 -18.95 16.71 22.48
CA GLY A 306 -18.43 17.29 23.71
C GLY A 306 -17.03 17.93 23.54
N MET A 307 -16.22 17.38 22.65
CA MET A 307 -14.87 17.88 22.35
C MET A 307 -14.85 19.17 21.54
N VAL A 308 -15.89 19.50 20.78
CA VAL A 308 -15.98 20.72 19.97
C VAL A 308 -15.68 21.98 20.80
N LYS A 309 -16.18 22.03 22.02
CA LYS A 309 -15.97 23.17 22.97
C LYS A 309 -14.50 23.44 23.29
N GLY A 310 -13.65 22.42 23.24
CA GLY A 310 -12.23 22.54 23.56
C GLY A 310 -11.47 21.22 23.31
N PRO A 311 -11.10 20.94 22.05
CA PRO A 311 -10.55 19.66 21.65
C PRO A 311 -9.29 19.23 22.40
N THR A 312 -8.40 20.18 22.72
CA THR A 312 -7.18 19.90 23.50
C THR A 312 -7.51 19.64 24.97
N TYR A 313 -8.44 20.39 25.53
CA TYR A 313 -8.82 20.32 26.95
C TYR A 313 -9.61 19.04 27.27
N TYR A 314 -10.48 18.62 26.37
CA TYR A 314 -11.30 17.40 26.47
C TYR A 314 -10.74 16.21 25.70
N ASN A 315 -9.46 16.24 25.31
CA ASN A 315 -8.86 15.13 24.58
C ASN A 315 -8.92 13.83 25.42
N PRO A 316 -9.61 12.78 24.95
CA PRO A 316 -9.88 11.59 25.76
C PRO A 316 -8.63 10.75 26.07
N ARG A 317 -7.56 10.88 25.24
CA ARG A 317 -6.28 10.20 25.46
C ARG A 317 -5.40 10.93 26.48
N ARG A 318 -5.50 12.27 26.55
CA ARG A 318 -4.70 13.11 27.46
C ARG A 318 -5.42 13.38 28.79
N ASN A 319 -6.73 13.56 28.73
CA ASN A 319 -7.57 13.97 29.85
C ASN A 319 -8.84 13.11 29.96
N PRO A 320 -8.75 11.78 30.20
CA PRO A 320 -9.89 10.86 30.10
C PRO A 320 -11.02 11.21 31.08
N GLU A 321 -10.71 11.65 32.30
CA GLU A 321 -11.73 12.02 33.30
C GLU A 321 -12.53 13.25 32.86
N ARG A 322 -11.87 14.29 32.36
CA ARG A 322 -12.54 15.48 31.82
C ARG A 322 -13.41 15.16 30.63
N ALA A 323 -12.88 14.31 29.73
CA ALA A 323 -13.60 13.83 28.55
C ALA A 323 -14.84 13.03 28.97
N MET A 324 -14.72 12.14 29.96
CA MET A 324 -15.84 11.38 30.55
C MET A 324 -16.92 12.28 31.13
N THR A 325 -16.52 13.25 31.95
CA THR A 325 -17.46 14.22 32.56
C THR A 325 -18.20 15.03 31.50
N ARG A 326 -17.46 15.53 30.48
CA ARG A 326 -18.02 16.30 29.37
C ARG A 326 -18.96 15.44 28.51
N ARG A 327 -18.57 14.21 28.19
CA ARG A 327 -19.40 13.24 27.47
C ARG A 327 -20.71 12.98 28.19
N ASN A 328 -20.66 12.74 29.50
CA ASN A 328 -21.84 12.45 30.29
C ASN A 328 -22.81 13.65 30.32
N LEU A 329 -22.28 14.88 30.41
CA LEU A 329 -23.08 16.09 30.28
C LEU A 329 -23.79 16.17 28.92
N VAL A 330 -23.09 15.82 27.85
CA VAL A 330 -23.71 15.79 26.49
C VAL A 330 -24.79 14.71 26.41
N ILE A 331 -24.58 13.53 27.01
CA ILE A 331 -25.60 12.46 27.06
C ILE A 331 -26.85 12.95 27.83
N ASP A 332 -26.67 13.71 28.91
CA ASP A 332 -27.81 14.31 29.64
C ASP A 332 -28.59 15.28 28.74
N LEU A 333 -27.88 16.13 28.00
CA LEU A 333 -28.51 17.04 27.03
C LEU A 333 -29.23 16.30 25.89
N MET A 334 -28.67 15.18 25.41
CA MET A 334 -29.34 14.33 24.42
C MET A 334 -30.67 13.78 24.95
N ALA A 335 -30.70 13.35 26.20
CA ALA A 335 -31.93 12.85 26.83
C ALA A 335 -32.91 14.00 27.09
N GLU A 336 -32.46 15.16 27.60
CA GLU A 336 -33.28 16.36 27.84
C GLU A 336 -33.96 16.85 26.56
N GLN A 337 -33.26 16.76 25.41
CA GLN A 337 -33.78 17.18 24.13
C GLN A 337 -34.47 16.04 23.34
N SER A 338 -34.68 14.88 23.96
CA SER A 338 -35.35 13.72 23.36
C SER A 338 -34.65 13.15 22.12
N VAL A 339 -33.33 13.37 21.98
CA VAL A 339 -32.49 12.74 20.94
C VAL A 339 -32.34 11.24 21.22
N ILE A 340 -32.25 10.88 22.49
CA ILE A 340 -32.26 9.48 22.97
C ILE A 340 -33.20 9.38 24.20
N ASP A 341 -33.68 8.19 24.45
CA ASP A 341 -34.51 7.95 25.65
C ASP A 341 -33.66 7.83 26.95
N ALA A 342 -34.32 7.83 28.09
CA ALA A 342 -33.64 7.76 29.40
C ALA A 342 -32.88 6.44 29.62
N ALA A 343 -33.39 5.32 29.05
CA ALA A 343 -32.73 4.03 29.18
C ALA A 343 -31.47 3.97 28.32
N GLN A 344 -31.53 4.50 27.09
CA GLN A 344 -30.38 4.68 26.23
C GLN A 344 -29.32 5.59 26.86
N ALA A 345 -29.73 6.70 27.48
CA ALA A 345 -28.82 7.59 28.15
C ALA A 345 -28.12 6.90 29.34
N ALA A 346 -28.85 6.16 30.17
CA ALA A 346 -28.28 5.39 31.24
C ALA A 346 -27.28 4.34 30.77
N ALA A 347 -27.62 3.59 29.70
CA ALA A 347 -26.75 2.61 29.09
C ALA A 347 -25.50 3.25 28.48
N ALA A 348 -25.63 4.39 27.78
CA ALA A 348 -24.52 5.12 27.17
C ALA A 348 -23.51 5.64 28.20
N LYS A 349 -23.98 6.09 29.38
CA LYS A 349 -23.11 6.54 30.48
C LYS A 349 -22.29 5.41 31.10
N GLN A 350 -22.79 4.18 31.11
CA GLN A 350 -22.05 2.99 31.59
C GLN A 350 -20.94 2.52 30.65
N LYS A 351 -20.99 2.91 29.38
CA LYS A 351 -19.95 2.54 28.40
C LYS A 351 -18.64 3.29 28.70
N PRO A 352 -17.46 2.66 28.49
CA PRO A 352 -16.18 3.36 28.52
C PRO A 352 -16.12 4.42 27.41
N LEU A 353 -15.08 5.25 27.39
CA LEU A 353 -14.89 6.23 26.31
C LEU A 353 -14.76 5.58 24.92
N GLY A 354 -14.32 4.32 24.86
CA GLY A 354 -14.22 3.53 23.64
C GLY A 354 -13.10 3.98 22.69
N VAL A 355 -12.18 4.82 23.16
CA VAL A 355 -11.07 5.29 22.33
C VAL A 355 -9.99 4.22 22.19
N THR A 356 -9.47 4.07 20.97
CA THR A 356 -8.35 3.18 20.67
C THR A 356 -7.04 3.72 21.25
N ALA A 357 -6.15 2.84 21.69
CA ALA A 357 -4.88 3.23 22.32
C ALA A 357 -3.96 4.03 21.37
N ARG A 358 -4.03 3.79 20.07
CA ARG A 358 -3.36 4.54 19.01
C ARG A 358 -4.24 4.54 17.76
N GLY A 359 -4.95 5.63 17.49
CA GLY A 359 -5.27 6.01 16.13
C GLY A 359 -4.09 6.86 15.66
N SER A 360 -3.33 6.40 14.76
CA SER A 360 -2.37 7.21 14.04
C SER A 360 -3.07 7.69 12.77
N LEU A 361 -3.16 9.02 12.61
CA LEU A 361 -3.40 9.63 11.31
C LEU A 361 -2.11 9.60 10.47
N ALA A 362 -1.11 8.81 10.94
CA ALA A 362 0.08 8.62 10.15
C ALA A 362 -0.35 8.25 8.74
N ASN A 363 0.22 8.99 7.78
CA ASN A 363 0.20 8.68 6.37
C ASN A 363 -0.19 7.24 6.16
N SER A 364 -1.13 6.99 5.24
CA SER A 364 -1.53 5.66 4.82
C SER A 364 -0.77 4.51 5.51
N ALA A 365 -1.48 3.52 5.99
CA ALA A 365 -0.83 2.34 6.57
C ALA A 365 0.26 1.77 5.62
N HIS A 366 0.17 2.08 4.30
CA HIS A 366 0.99 1.52 3.22
C HIS A 366 1.55 2.60 2.29
N PRO A 367 2.43 3.53 2.77
CA PRO A 367 2.89 4.69 1.98
C PRO A 367 3.67 4.28 0.73
N ALA A 368 4.45 3.20 0.78
CA ALA A 368 5.19 2.71 -0.38
C ALA A 368 4.26 2.22 -1.50
N PHE A 369 3.18 1.53 -1.16
CA PHE A 369 2.19 1.07 -2.14
C PHE A 369 1.37 2.24 -2.72
N LEU A 370 1.01 3.23 -1.89
CA LEU A 370 0.34 4.44 -2.41
C LEU A 370 1.23 5.25 -3.35
N ASP A 371 2.54 5.26 -3.15
CA ASP A 371 3.47 5.88 -4.08
C ASP A 371 3.46 5.17 -5.45
N LEU A 372 3.43 3.83 -5.45
CA LEU A 372 3.24 3.06 -6.69
C LEU A 372 1.94 3.45 -7.40
N VAL A 373 0.82 3.47 -6.66
CA VAL A 373 -0.50 3.85 -7.20
C VAL A 373 -0.47 5.26 -7.78
N LYS A 374 0.11 6.24 -7.08
CA LYS A 374 0.24 7.62 -7.57
C LYS A 374 1.03 7.71 -8.89
N ARG A 375 2.14 6.97 -8.99
CA ARG A 375 2.97 6.97 -10.22
C ARG A 375 2.21 6.39 -11.40
N GLN A 376 1.50 5.27 -11.20
CA GLN A 376 0.70 4.65 -12.26
C GLN A 376 -0.50 5.50 -12.67
N LEU A 377 -1.18 6.18 -11.72
CA LEU A 377 -2.28 7.08 -12.06
C LEU A 377 -1.84 8.30 -12.87
N ARG A 378 -0.64 8.84 -12.62
CA ARG A 378 -0.11 9.99 -13.37
C ARG A 378 0.18 9.71 -14.84
N GLU A 379 0.21 8.46 -15.26
CA GLU A 379 0.27 8.08 -16.68
C GLU A 379 -1.04 8.37 -17.39
N ASP A 380 -2.17 8.39 -16.66
CA ASP A 380 -3.53 8.47 -17.22
C ASP A 380 -4.32 9.70 -16.78
N TYR A 381 -3.99 10.29 -15.61
CA TYR A 381 -4.76 11.37 -14.98
C TYR A 381 -3.87 12.56 -14.61
N GLN A 382 -4.44 13.75 -14.65
CA GLN A 382 -3.77 14.95 -14.13
C GLN A 382 -3.92 15.03 -12.61
N GLU A 383 -3.05 15.79 -11.94
CA GLU A 383 -3.07 15.97 -10.48
C GLU A 383 -4.41 16.54 -9.99
N ALA A 384 -5.05 17.44 -10.77
CA ALA A 384 -6.36 18.02 -10.45
C ALA A 384 -7.44 16.94 -10.38
N ASP A 385 -7.51 16.04 -11.37
CA ASP A 385 -8.50 14.97 -11.42
C ASP A 385 -8.38 14.06 -10.17
N LEU A 386 -7.13 13.77 -9.75
CA LEU A 386 -6.86 12.92 -8.60
C LEU A 386 -7.21 13.56 -7.25
N THR A 387 -7.23 14.88 -7.19
CA THR A 387 -7.38 15.62 -5.93
C THR A 387 -8.75 16.28 -5.76
N GLU A 388 -9.53 16.43 -6.83
CA GLU A 388 -10.73 17.25 -6.81
C GLU A 388 -12.02 16.51 -7.22
N GLU A 389 -11.94 15.41 -7.97
CA GLU A 389 -13.11 14.73 -8.55
C GLU A 389 -13.69 13.61 -7.68
N GLY A 390 -13.08 13.30 -6.54
CA GLY A 390 -13.58 12.27 -5.63
C GLY A 390 -13.48 10.85 -6.17
N LEU A 391 -12.45 10.58 -6.96
CA LEU A 391 -12.25 9.28 -7.59
C LEU A 391 -12.18 8.15 -6.56
N ARG A 392 -12.65 6.98 -6.95
CA ARG A 392 -12.58 5.74 -6.17
C ARG A 392 -11.63 4.79 -6.88
N ILE A 393 -10.45 4.56 -6.29
CA ILE A 393 -9.36 3.80 -6.89
C ILE A 393 -9.28 2.44 -6.22
N PHE A 394 -9.52 1.38 -6.96
CA PHE A 394 -9.41 0.00 -6.50
C PHE A 394 -8.07 -0.57 -6.89
N THR A 395 -7.34 -1.09 -5.89
CA THR A 395 -5.99 -1.60 -6.08
C THR A 395 -5.93 -3.12 -5.91
N SER A 396 -4.78 -3.67 -6.23
CA SER A 396 -4.46 -5.09 -6.02
C SER A 396 -3.85 -5.38 -4.64
N LEU A 397 -3.60 -4.36 -3.79
CA LEU A 397 -3.04 -4.58 -2.45
C LEU A 397 -3.85 -5.62 -1.68
N ASP A 398 -3.17 -6.65 -1.22
CA ASP A 398 -3.70 -7.65 -0.30
C ASP A 398 -3.29 -7.31 1.14
N PRO A 399 -4.21 -6.86 2.01
CA PRO A 399 -3.86 -6.47 3.38
C PRO A 399 -3.24 -7.61 4.20
N ILE A 400 -3.65 -8.87 3.94
CA ILE A 400 -3.14 -10.05 4.64
C ILE A 400 -1.68 -10.30 4.23
N LEU A 401 -1.41 -10.34 2.92
CA LEU A 401 -0.05 -10.55 2.40
C LEU A 401 0.88 -9.39 2.77
N GLN A 402 0.38 -8.16 2.75
CA GLN A 402 1.15 -6.98 3.19
C GLN A 402 1.56 -7.11 4.66
N ASN A 403 0.64 -7.47 5.56
CA ASN A 403 0.93 -7.68 6.96
C ASN A 403 1.95 -8.83 7.18
N LYS A 404 1.82 -9.92 6.41
CA LYS A 404 2.76 -11.05 6.45
C LYS A 404 4.16 -10.66 5.97
N ALA A 405 4.27 -9.82 4.94
CA ALA A 405 5.52 -9.29 4.44
C ALA A 405 6.20 -8.35 5.47
N GLU A 406 5.44 -7.45 6.09
CA GLU A 406 5.92 -6.58 7.17
C GLU A 406 6.42 -7.38 8.37
N ALA A 407 5.66 -8.39 8.79
CA ALA A 407 6.05 -9.28 9.88
C ALA A 407 7.32 -10.09 9.56
N ALA A 408 7.48 -10.56 8.31
CA ALA A 408 8.67 -11.31 7.90
C ALA A 408 9.94 -10.44 7.95
N VAL A 409 9.87 -9.20 7.48
CA VAL A 409 10.96 -8.23 7.61
C VAL A 409 11.28 -7.96 9.08
N HIS A 410 10.27 -7.63 9.88
CA HIS A 410 10.44 -7.34 11.31
C HIS A 410 11.09 -8.50 12.07
N ASP A 411 10.57 -9.72 11.91
CA ASP A 411 11.06 -10.92 12.61
C ASP A 411 12.49 -11.26 12.21
N THR A 412 12.84 -11.10 10.93
CA THR A 412 14.19 -11.34 10.45
C THR A 412 15.16 -10.32 11.03
N PHE A 413 14.86 -9.02 11.02
CA PHE A 413 15.71 -8.00 11.60
C PHE A 413 15.85 -8.14 13.12
N LYS A 414 14.82 -8.59 13.81
CA LYS A 414 14.91 -8.94 15.23
C LYS A 414 15.95 -10.06 15.52
N ARG A 415 16.06 -11.04 14.62
CA ARG A 415 17.07 -12.12 14.73
C ARG A 415 18.47 -11.69 14.32
N ILE A 416 18.59 -10.81 13.31
CA ILE A 416 19.89 -10.24 12.91
C ILE A 416 20.45 -9.36 14.05
N GLY A 417 19.58 -8.72 14.83
CA GLY A 417 19.96 -7.88 15.96
C GLY A 417 20.74 -6.63 15.54
N LYS A 418 21.68 -6.16 16.39
CA LYS A 418 22.45 -4.92 16.14
C LYS A 418 23.32 -4.98 14.88
N GLY A 419 23.68 -6.16 14.39
CA GLY A 419 24.39 -6.30 13.11
C GLY A 419 23.58 -5.88 11.89
N GLY A 420 22.24 -5.70 12.03
CA GLY A 420 21.36 -5.17 10.99
C GLY A 420 21.28 -3.65 10.93
N ASP A 421 21.90 -2.91 11.84
CA ASP A 421 21.93 -1.45 11.78
C ASP A 421 23.18 -0.97 11.03
N PRO A 422 23.05 -0.11 10.02
CA PRO A 422 21.90 0.60 9.45
C PRO A 422 21.33 -0.02 8.16
N VAL A 423 21.17 -1.32 8.10
CA VAL A 423 20.64 -2.02 6.91
C VAL A 423 19.15 -1.71 6.74
N GLU A 424 18.75 -1.43 5.53
CA GLU A 424 17.38 -1.24 5.09
C GLU A 424 16.87 -2.45 4.31
N ALA A 425 15.54 -2.48 4.07
CA ALA A 425 14.88 -3.54 3.36
C ALA A 425 13.87 -3.01 2.35
N SER A 426 13.71 -3.77 1.28
CA SER A 426 12.60 -3.59 0.34
C SER A 426 12.08 -4.97 -0.08
N MET A 427 10.77 -5.04 -0.33
CA MET A 427 10.12 -6.25 -0.81
C MET A 427 9.00 -5.90 -1.77
N VAL A 428 8.95 -6.60 -2.90
CA VAL A 428 7.85 -6.56 -3.88
C VAL A 428 7.27 -7.95 -3.98
N VAL A 429 5.96 -8.06 -3.74
CA VAL A 429 5.22 -9.33 -3.89
C VAL A 429 4.21 -9.15 -5.00
N SER A 430 4.21 -10.06 -5.97
CA SER A 430 3.27 -10.03 -7.10
C SER A 430 2.71 -11.41 -7.41
N ASN A 431 1.58 -11.43 -8.10
CA ASN A 431 1.00 -12.66 -8.62
C ASN A 431 1.60 -12.97 -9.99
N PRO A 432 2.21 -14.15 -10.21
CA PRO A 432 2.84 -14.51 -11.48
C PRO A 432 1.88 -14.56 -12.67
N GLU A 433 0.62 -14.89 -12.45
CA GLU A 433 -0.37 -15.03 -13.52
C GLU A 433 -0.92 -13.69 -14.00
N THR A 434 -1.18 -12.77 -13.04
CA THR A 434 -1.87 -11.51 -13.34
C THR A 434 -0.97 -10.29 -13.42
N GLY A 435 0.26 -10.37 -12.90
CA GLY A 435 1.16 -9.22 -12.76
C GLY A 435 0.72 -8.21 -11.68
N GLU A 436 -0.29 -8.55 -10.88
CA GLU A 436 -0.76 -7.67 -9.80
C GLU A 436 0.25 -7.62 -8.65
N VAL A 437 0.60 -6.41 -8.22
CA VAL A 437 1.42 -6.19 -7.02
C VAL A 437 0.53 -6.33 -5.80
N LEU A 438 0.73 -7.38 -5.03
CA LEU A 438 -0.10 -7.75 -3.88
C LEU A 438 0.38 -7.12 -2.57
N ALA A 439 1.70 -6.90 -2.44
CA ALA A 439 2.31 -6.22 -1.31
C ALA A 439 3.58 -5.49 -1.74
N LEU A 440 3.88 -4.37 -1.07
CA LEU A 440 5.06 -3.57 -1.37
C LEU A 440 5.61 -2.89 -0.12
N LEU A 441 6.88 -3.15 0.17
CA LEU A 441 7.63 -2.52 1.25
C LEU A 441 8.79 -1.71 0.68
N GLY A 442 8.80 -0.41 0.96
CA GLY A 442 9.89 0.51 0.56
C GLY A 442 10.92 0.77 1.64
N SER A 443 10.73 0.20 2.85
CA SER A 443 11.63 0.33 4.00
C SER A 443 11.39 -0.80 4.98
N ARG A 444 12.38 -1.10 5.84
CA ARG A 444 12.19 -1.99 7.00
C ARG A 444 11.16 -1.46 8.02
N GLN A 445 10.86 -0.16 7.95
CA GLN A 445 9.80 0.49 8.71
C GLN A 445 8.57 0.68 7.78
N PRO A 446 7.52 -0.14 7.90
CA PRO A 446 6.42 -0.17 6.92
C PRO A 446 5.71 1.17 6.73
N ARG A 447 5.61 1.98 7.81
CA ARG A 447 4.93 3.30 7.79
C ARG A 447 5.86 4.46 7.43
N PHE A 448 7.08 4.19 6.98
CA PHE A 448 8.00 5.23 6.54
C PHE A 448 7.56 5.82 5.21
N ALA A 449 7.19 7.10 5.22
CA ALA A 449 6.71 7.83 4.04
C ALA A 449 7.82 8.65 3.35
N GLY A 450 9.05 8.14 3.36
CA GLY A 450 10.22 8.77 2.71
C GLY A 450 10.63 8.03 1.45
N PHE A 451 11.95 7.87 1.26
CA PHE A 451 12.54 7.21 0.10
C PHE A 451 12.03 5.77 -0.07
N ASN A 452 11.33 5.53 -1.19
CA ASN A 452 10.71 4.25 -1.51
C ASN A 452 11.71 3.33 -2.22
N ARG A 453 12.40 2.49 -1.47
CA ARG A 453 13.47 1.65 -2.02
C ARG A 453 12.97 0.61 -3.02
N ALA A 454 11.68 0.23 -2.95
CA ALA A 454 11.10 -0.67 -3.93
C ALA A 454 11.07 -0.09 -5.35
N LEU A 455 10.86 1.23 -5.45
CA LEU A 455 10.69 1.94 -6.72
C LEU A 455 11.91 2.76 -7.12
N ASP A 456 12.74 3.20 -6.15
CA ASP A 456 13.78 4.21 -6.39
C ASP A 456 15.21 3.74 -6.08
N ALA A 457 15.40 2.66 -5.33
CA ALA A 457 16.74 2.18 -5.02
C ALA A 457 17.34 1.41 -6.21
N VAL A 458 18.03 2.13 -7.08
CA VAL A 458 18.76 1.55 -8.23
C VAL A 458 20.07 0.95 -7.74
N ARG A 459 20.18 -0.39 -7.71
CA ARG A 459 21.30 -1.15 -7.14
C ARG A 459 21.79 -2.23 -8.09
N PRO A 460 23.12 -2.52 -8.13
CA PRO A 460 23.62 -3.66 -8.86
C PRO A 460 22.91 -4.94 -8.43
N ILE A 461 22.50 -5.76 -9.40
CA ILE A 461 21.68 -6.95 -9.10
C ILE A 461 22.53 -8.22 -8.85
N GLY A 462 23.83 -8.15 -9.12
CA GLY A 462 24.72 -9.29 -8.93
C GLY A 462 24.22 -10.54 -9.65
N SER A 463 24.28 -11.68 -8.98
CA SER A 463 23.90 -12.97 -9.57
C SER A 463 22.43 -13.11 -9.96
N LEU A 464 21.56 -12.12 -9.70
CA LEU A 464 20.18 -12.16 -10.21
C LEU A 464 20.09 -12.02 -11.74
N ILE A 465 21.16 -11.57 -12.41
CA ILE A 465 21.23 -11.53 -13.88
C ILE A 465 21.36 -12.91 -14.52
N LYS A 466 21.91 -13.89 -13.80
CA LYS A 466 22.28 -15.20 -14.34
C LYS A 466 21.14 -15.93 -15.07
N PRO A 467 19.91 -15.97 -14.57
CA PRO A 467 18.81 -16.60 -15.31
C PRO A 467 18.67 -16.09 -16.75
N ALA A 468 18.91 -14.80 -17.02
CA ALA A 468 18.86 -14.27 -18.38
C ALA A 468 19.97 -14.84 -19.28
N ILE A 469 21.17 -15.07 -18.75
CA ILE A 469 22.30 -15.68 -19.50
C ILE A 469 21.96 -17.13 -19.86
N TYR A 470 21.48 -17.89 -18.87
CA TYR A 470 21.10 -19.28 -19.07
C TYR A 470 19.89 -19.42 -20.02
N LEU A 471 18.91 -18.51 -19.95
CA LEU A 471 17.79 -18.47 -20.89
C LEU A 471 18.29 -18.21 -22.33
N THR A 472 19.24 -17.28 -22.50
CA THR A 472 19.85 -17.00 -23.82
C THR A 472 20.53 -18.25 -24.41
N ALA A 473 21.11 -19.12 -23.57
CA ALA A 473 21.66 -20.40 -23.99
C ALA A 473 20.55 -21.41 -24.34
N LEU A 474 19.56 -21.57 -23.44
CA LEU A 474 18.48 -22.56 -23.56
C LEU A 474 17.53 -22.28 -24.76
N GLU A 475 17.48 -21.04 -25.28
CA GLU A 475 16.83 -20.72 -26.54
C GLU A 475 17.58 -21.28 -27.80
N LYS A 476 18.72 -21.96 -27.60
CA LYS A 476 19.50 -22.62 -28.65
C LYS A 476 19.65 -24.11 -28.36
N PRO A 477 18.55 -24.89 -28.39
CA PRO A 477 18.54 -26.27 -27.90
C PRO A 477 19.48 -27.22 -28.65
N SER A 478 19.86 -26.89 -29.91
CA SER A 478 20.87 -27.65 -30.66
C SER A 478 22.30 -27.47 -30.14
N GLN A 479 22.56 -26.46 -29.30
CA GLN A 479 23.89 -26.16 -28.77
C GLN A 479 23.95 -26.34 -27.25
N TYR A 480 22.84 -26.01 -26.54
CA TYR A 480 22.81 -25.99 -25.08
C TYR A 480 21.59 -26.72 -24.54
N THR A 481 21.83 -27.63 -23.62
CA THR A 481 20.85 -28.32 -22.78
C THR A 481 21.22 -28.13 -21.31
N LEU A 482 20.38 -28.56 -20.38
CA LEU A 482 20.72 -28.49 -18.95
C LEU A 482 21.95 -29.31 -18.58
N THR A 483 22.26 -30.36 -19.35
CA THR A 483 23.43 -31.24 -19.16
C THR A 483 24.58 -30.94 -20.12
N SER A 484 24.56 -29.82 -20.83
CA SER A 484 25.73 -29.35 -21.59
C SER A 484 26.86 -29.00 -20.65
N TRP A 485 28.08 -29.39 -21.02
CA TRP A 485 29.28 -29.07 -20.26
C TRP A 485 29.67 -27.60 -20.41
N VAL A 486 29.96 -26.95 -19.33
CA VAL A 486 30.49 -25.57 -19.26
C VAL A 486 31.72 -25.53 -18.36
N ALA A 487 32.79 -24.89 -18.85
CA ALA A 487 34.04 -24.85 -18.12
C ALA A 487 34.03 -23.80 -16.99
N ASP A 488 34.18 -24.23 -15.75
CA ASP A 488 34.34 -23.36 -14.57
C ASP A 488 35.82 -23.22 -14.19
N VAL A 489 36.60 -22.61 -15.09
CA VAL A 489 38.05 -22.43 -15.00
C VAL A 489 38.45 -20.96 -15.07
N PRO A 490 39.56 -20.54 -14.43
CA PRO A 490 40.04 -19.18 -14.46
C PRO A 490 40.35 -18.70 -15.89
N PHE A 491 39.97 -17.47 -16.19
CA PHE A 491 40.27 -16.80 -17.45
C PHE A 491 40.38 -15.28 -17.23
N SER A 492 40.86 -14.58 -18.23
CA SER A 492 40.86 -13.13 -18.26
C SER A 492 40.47 -12.58 -19.61
N VAL A 493 39.76 -11.47 -19.61
CA VAL A 493 39.34 -10.75 -20.82
C VAL A 493 39.81 -9.30 -20.73
N LYS A 494 40.37 -8.79 -21.84
CA LYS A 494 40.74 -7.39 -21.94
C LYS A 494 39.50 -6.56 -22.21
N GLY A 495 39.18 -5.63 -21.32
CA GLY A 495 38.10 -4.67 -21.51
C GLY A 495 38.40 -3.65 -22.57
N GLN A 496 37.40 -2.89 -23.00
CA GLN A 496 37.56 -1.79 -23.96
C GLN A 496 38.49 -0.68 -23.44
N ASP A 497 38.57 -0.54 -22.12
CA ASP A 497 39.48 0.37 -21.38
C ASP A 497 40.91 -0.15 -21.27
N GLY A 498 41.20 -1.31 -21.85
CA GLY A 498 42.49 -1.98 -21.81
C GLY A 498 42.80 -2.72 -20.49
N GLN A 499 41.92 -2.62 -19.47
CA GLN A 499 42.08 -3.34 -18.22
C GLN A 499 41.70 -4.81 -18.36
N LEU A 500 42.40 -5.69 -17.62
CA LEU A 500 42.10 -7.12 -17.59
C LEU A 500 41.03 -7.40 -16.57
N TRP A 501 39.85 -7.82 -17.06
CA TRP A 501 38.78 -8.34 -16.19
C TRP A 501 39.06 -9.82 -15.87
N ARG A 502 39.11 -10.14 -14.57
CA ARG A 502 39.41 -11.49 -14.04
C ARG A 502 38.32 -11.87 -13.05
N PRO A 503 37.23 -12.49 -13.49
CA PRO A 503 36.17 -12.97 -12.59
C PRO A 503 36.70 -14.06 -11.67
N GLN A 504 36.06 -14.22 -10.49
CA GLN A 504 36.33 -15.29 -9.54
C GLN A 504 35.02 -15.82 -8.98
N ASN A 505 34.99 -17.10 -8.64
CA ASN A 505 33.91 -17.68 -7.88
C ASN A 505 33.92 -17.13 -6.43
N TYR A 506 32.77 -17.20 -5.76
CA TYR A 506 32.61 -16.70 -4.39
C TYR A 506 33.52 -17.46 -3.39
N ASP A 507 33.72 -18.76 -3.61
CA ASP A 507 34.59 -19.64 -2.82
C ASP A 507 36.07 -19.58 -3.24
N HIS A 508 36.41 -18.77 -4.22
CA HIS A 508 37.75 -18.64 -4.82
C HIS A 508 38.31 -19.94 -5.42
N GLN A 509 37.43 -20.91 -5.75
CA GLN A 509 37.81 -22.18 -6.37
C GLN A 509 37.33 -22.29 -7.80
N ALA A 510 37.99 -23.08 -8.61
CA ALA A 510 37.58 -23.52 -9.92
C ALA A 510 37.06 -24.96 -9.82
N HIS A 511 35.95 -25.28 -10.50
CA HIS A 511 35.27 -26.56 -10.38
C HIS A 511 35.44 -27.46 -11.62
N GLY A 512 36.28 -27.02 -12.60
CA GLY A 512 36.49 -27.75 -13.82
C GLY A 512 35.29 -27.72 -14.77
N ASP A 513 35.08 -28.83 -15.48
CA ASP A 513 33.89 -28.95 -16.32
C ASP A 513 32.67 -29.38 -15.48
N ILE A 514 31.60 -28.60 -15.58
CA ILE A 514 30.35 -28.81 -14.86
C ILE A 514 29.16 -28.76 -15.81
N TYR A 515 28.04 -29.32 -15.43
CA TYR A 515 26.81 -29.13 -16.20
C TYR A 515 26.28 -27.71 -16.14
N LEU A 516 25.64 -27.28 -17.22
CA LEU A 516 25.04 -25.97 -17.33
C LEU A 516 24.11 -25.67 -16.12
N TYR A 517 23.21 -26.60 -15.73
CA TYR A 517 22.32 -26.40 -14.57
C TYR A 517 23.09 -26.22 -13.24
N GLN A 518 24.24 -26.88 -13.07
CA GLN A 518 25.06 -26.78 -11.84
C GLN A 518 25.68 -25.40 -11.69
N GLY A 519 26.10 -24.78 -12.81
CA GLY A 519 26.60 -23.41 -12.83
C GLY A 519 25.56 -22.41 -12.34
N LEU A 520 24.27 -22.58 -12.71
CA LEU A 520 23.17 -21.75 -12.20
C LEU A 520 22.84 -22.10 -10.75
N ALA A 521 22.73 -23.39 -10.41
CA ALA A 521 22.34 -23.86 -9.07
C ALA A 521 23.31 -23.38 -7.99
N ASN A 522 24.61 -23.51 -8.25
CA ASN A 522 25.66 -23.08 -7.32
C ASN A 522 26.09 -21.62 -7.51
N SER A 523 25.53 -20.96 -8.54
CA SER A 523 25.82 -19.55 -8.85
C SER A 523 27.30 -19.30 -9.18
N TYR A 524 27.98 -20.22 -9.86
CA TYR A 524 29.38 -20.06 -10.24
C TYR A 524 29.57 -18.89 -11.22
N ASN A 525 30.60 -18.09 -10.97
CA ASN A 525 30.86 -16.88 -11.75
C ASN A 525 31.69 -17.18 -13.01
N LEU A 526 32.67 -18.09 -12.90
CA LEU A 526 33.59 -18.41 -14.01
C LEU A 526 32.83 -19.02 -15.19
N SER A 527 32.07 -20.10 -14.93
CA SER A 527 31.26 -20.77 -15.95
C SER A 527 30.19 -19.86 -16.55
N THR A 528 29.49 -19.08 -15.70
CA THR A 528 28.47 -18.12 -16.16
C THR A 528 29.07 -17.03 -17.07
N ALA A 529 30.19 -16.44 -16.66
CA ALA A 529 30.83 -15.37 -17.41
C ALA A 529 31.38 -15.90 -18.77
N LYS A 530 31.97 -17.10 -18.76
CA LYS A 530 32.44 -17.75 -19.99
C LYS A 530 31.28 -18.03 -20.94
N LEU A 531 30.22 -18.67 -20.47
CA LEU A 531 29.00 -18.91 -21.24
C LEU A 531 28.42 -17.58 -21.82
N GLY A 532 28.32 -16.54 -21.02
CA GLY A 532 27.79 -15.24 -21.45
C GLY A 532 28.68 -14.56 -22.52
N LEU A 533 30.01 -14.76 -22.47
CA LEU A 533 30.92 -14.25 -23.49
C LEU A 533 30.76 -15.04 -24.81
N GLU A 534 30.61 -16.35 -24.77
CA GLU A 534 30.33 -17.21 -25.93
C GLU A 534 29.01 -16.85 -26.60
N LEU A 535 27.96 -16.59 -25.80
CA LEU A 535 26.66 -16.15 -26.31
C LEU A 535 26.69 -14.73 -26.87
N GLY A 536 27.63 -13.92 -26.40
CA GLY A 536 27.77 -12.49 -26.69
C GLY A 536 26.95 -11.62 -25.78
N VAL A 537 27.60 -10.69 -25.06
CA VAL A 537 26.96 -9.76 -24.13
C VAL A 537 25.73 -9.04 -24.72
N PRO A 538 25.77 -8.54 -26.00
CA PRO A 538 24.61 -7.90 -26.60
C PRO A 538 23.38 -8.81 -26.68
N ASN A 539 23.54 -10.11 -26.89
CA ASN A 539 22.43 -11.06 -26.94
C ASN A 539 21.81 -11.28 -25.54
N VAL A 540 22.64 -11.33 -24.50
CA VAL A 540 22.16 -11.38 -23.10
C VAL A 540 21.38 -10.12 -22.75
N LEU A 541 21.84 -8.93 -23.17
CA LEU A 541 21.12 -7.67 -22.95
C LEU A 541 19.76 -7.65 -23.70
N LYS A 542 19.69 -8.21 -24.91
CA LYS A 542 18.40 -8.41 -25.62
C LYS A 542 17.45 -9.33 -24.86
N THR A 543 17.97 -10.41 -24.26
CA THR A 543 17.16 -11.30 -23.41
C THR A 543 16.62 -10.55 -22.18
N LEU A 544 17.43 -9.70 -21.54
CA LEU A 544 16.98 -8.85 -20.44
C LEU A 544 15.87 -7.89 -20.87
N ALA A 545 15.98 -7.26 -22.03
CA ALA A 545 14.93 -6.38 -22.56
C ALA A 545 13.61 -7.16 -22.81
N ARG A 546 13.70 -8.38 -23.34
CA ARG A 546 12.54 -9.27 -23.51
C ARG A 546 11.94 -9.73 -22.18
N LEU A 547 12.75 -9.85 -21.11
CA LEU A 547 12.30 -10.13 -19.75
C LEU A 547 11.61 -8.93 -19.08
N GLY A 548 11.55 -7.76 -19.75
CA GLY A 548 10.87 -6.56 -19.24
C GLY A 548 11.80 -5.55 -18.57
N VAL A 549 13.12 -5.62 -18.83
CA VAL A 549 14.09 -4.63 -18.35
C VAL A 549 14.30 -3.57 -19.43
N GLU A 550 13.76 -2.36 -19.21
CA GLU A 550 13.78 -1.29 -20.22
C GLU A 550 15.06 -0.44 -20.21
N ARG A 551 16.00 -0.73 -19.27
CA ARG A 551 17.25 0.02 -19.17
C ARG A 551 18.24 -0.38 -20.24
N GLU A 552 18.86 0.61 -20.84
CA GLU A 552 19.96 0.41 -21.78
C GLU A 552 21.31 0.45 -21.05
N TRP A 553 22.16 -0.52 -21.34
CA TRP A 553 23.52 -0.60 -20.82
C TRP A 553 24.54 -0.86 -21.91
N PRO A 554 25.77 -0.37 -21.77
CA PRO A 554 26.86 -0.77 -22.63
C PRO A 554 27.19 -2.26 -22.43
N ALA A 555 27.57 -2.94 -23.51
CA ALA A 555 27.82 -4.38 -23.52
C ALA A 555 29.21 -4.73 -22.92
N TYR A 556 29.44 -4.34 -21.67
CA TYR A 556 30.67 -4.70 -20.95
C TYR A 556 30.63 -6.14 -20.39
N PRO A 557 31.75 -6.86 -20.34
CA PRO A 557 31.81 -8.21 -19.76
C PRO A 557 31.31 -8.28 -18.30
N SER A 558 31.50 -7.22 -17.51
CA SER A 558 31.03 -7.14 -16.12
C SER A 558 29.51 -7.22 -15.97
N MET A 559 28.76 -6.91 -17.03
CA MET A 559 27.30 -7.07 -17.06
C MET A 559 26.89 -8.52 -16.82
N LEU A 560 27.70 -9.49 -17.26
CA LEU A 560 27.43 -10.93 -17.04
C LEU A 560 27.45 -11.35 -15.57
N LEU A 561 28.02 -10.54 -14.69
CA LEU A 561 28.01 -10.76 -13.25
C LEU A 561 27.15 -9.73 -12.48
N GLY A 562 26.25 -9.02 -13.20
CA GLY A 562 25.24 -8.15 -12.61
C GLY A 562 25.75 -6.78 -12.17
N ALA A 563 26.71 -6.21 -12.88
CA ALA A 563 27.11 -4.81 -12.71
C ALA A 563 25.98 -3.84 -13.09
N GLY A 564 25.00 -4.26 -13.88
CA GLY A 564 23.80 -3.51 -14.18
C GLY A 564 22.95 -3.29 -12.95
N ALA A 565 22.50 -2.05 -12.76
CA ALA A 565 21.73 -1.66 -11.59
C ALA A 565 20.24 -1.53 -11.92
N LEU A 566 19.39 -2.14 -11.09
CA LEU A 566 17.92 -2.13 -11.18
C LEU A 566 17.30 -1.78 -9.84
N THR A 567 16.06 -1.32 -9.88
CA THR A 567 15.21 -1.25 -8.70
C THR A 567 14.61 -2.62 -8.37
N PRO A 568 14.17 -2.88 -7.12
CA PRO A 568 13.43 -4.10 -6.79
C PRO A 568 12.19 -4.33 -7.66
N MET A 569 11.52 -3.28 -8.09
CA MET A 569 10.37 -3.35 -8.99
C MET A 569 10.77 -3.83 -10.39
N GLU A 570 11.88 -3.32 -10.96
CA GLU A 570 12.40 -3.77 -12.25
C GLU A 570 12.90 -5.23 -12.19
N VAL A 571 13.53 -5.63 -11.08
CA VAL A 571 13.86 -7.04 -10.83
C VAL A 571 12.60 -7.91 -10.77
N SER A 572 11.53 -7.41 -10.12
CA SER A 572 10.25 -8.13 -10.10
C SER A 572 9.66 -8.29 -11.50
N SER A 573 9.74 -7.29 -12.38
CA SER A 573 9.30 -7.39 -13.77
C SER A 573 10.08 -8.46 -14.53
N MET A 574 11.41 -8.48 -14.38
CA MET A 574 12.28 -9.49 -14.99
C MET A 574 11.90 -10.91 -14.55
N TYR A 575 11.72 -11.13 -13.24
CA TYR A 575 11.40 -12.45 -12.69
C TYR A 575 9.94 -12.84 -12.92
N LEU A 576 9.04 -11.87 -13.07
CA LEU A 576 7.64 -12.12 -13.42
C LEU A 576 7.54 -12.84 -14.76
N THR A 577 8.25 -12.39 -15.78
CA THR A 577 8.28 -13.04 -17.10
C THR A 577 8.79 -14.49 -17.03
N ILE A 578 9.73 -14.77 -16.12
CA ILE A 578 10.20 -16.15 -15.88
C ILE A 578 9.13 -16.97 -15.15
N ALA A 579 8.56 -16.42 -14.07
CA ALA A 579 7.58 -17.10 -13.22
C ALA A 579 6.27 -17.39 -13.95
N SER A 580 5.86 -16.52 -14.88
CA SER A 580 4.66 -16.67 -15.70
C SER A 580 4.80 -17.61 -16.91
N GLY A 581 5.90 -18.39 -17.01
CA GLY A 581 6.10 -19.30 -18.15
C GLY A 581 6.53 -18.61 -19.45
N GLY A 582 7.16 -17.44 -19.38
CA GLY A 582 7.67 -16.69 -20.54
C GLY A 582 6.72 -15.64 -21.08
N PHE A 583 5.64 -15.37 -20.35
CA PHE A 583 4.70 -14.30 -20.69
C PHE A 583 5.08 -13.02 -19.94
N ASN A 584 5.23 -11.93 -20.68
CA ASN A 584 5.43 -10.61 -20.09
C ASN A 584 4.07 -9.98 -19.76
N THR A 585 3.90 -9.63 -18.51
CA THR A 585 2.73 -8.92 -17.96
C THR A 585 3.24 -7.70 -17.18
N PRO A 586 2.77 -6.47 -17.47
CA PRO A 586 3.17 -5.31 -16.71
C PRO A 586 2.78 -5.44 -15.23
N LEU A 587 3.71 -5.09 -14.33
CA LEU A 587 3.42 -5.02 -12.90
C LEU A 587 2.46 -3.87 -12.61
N ARG A 588 1.32 -4.15 -12.02
CA ARG A 588 0.28 -3.16 -11.73
C ARG A 588 -0.22 -3.23 -10.30
N GLY A 589 -0.44 -2.04 -9.71
CA GLY A 589 -1.06 -1.88 -8.40
C GLY A 589 -2.54 -1.48 -8.48
N ILE A 590 -3.05 -1.11 -9.67
CA ILE A 590 -4.40 -0.58 -9.87
C ILE A 590 -5.24 -1.57 -10.69
N ARG A 591 -6.47 -1.82 -10.24
CA ARG A 591 -7.47 -2.63 -10.94
C ARG A 591 -8.45 -1.78 -11.71
N SER A 592 -9.02 -0.75 -11.06
CA SER A 592 -10.02 0.13 -11.67
C SER A 592 -10.07 1.50 -10.99
N VAL A 593 -10.57 2.48 -11.73
CA VAL A 593 -10.87 3.83 -11.26
C VAL A 593 -12.33 4.12 -11.58
N LEU A 594 -13.09 4.56 -10.58
CA LEU A 594 -14.47 4.99 -10.69
C LEU A 594 -14.56 6.48 -10.33
N ASP A 595 -15.58 7.15 -10.84
CA ASP A 595 -15.92 8.51 -10.41
C ASP A 595 -16.57 8.54 -9.00
N SER A 596 -16.93 9.72 -8.55
CA SER A 596 -17.60 9.91 -7.25
C SER A 596 -19.00 9.26 -7.19
N ALA A 597 -19.67 9.10 -8.33
CA ALA A 597 -20.96 8.43 -8.45
C ALA A 597 -20.83 6.90 -8.46
N GLY A 598 -19.61 6.38 -8.62
CA GLY A 598 -19.31 4.94 -8.70
C GLY A 598 -19.39 4.38 -10.12
N GLU A 599 -19.42 5.24 -11.13
CA GLU A 599 -19.36 4.81 -12.53
C GLU A 599 -17.91 4.55 -12.96
N PRO A 600 -17.63 3.50 -13.74
CA PRO A 600 -16.28 3.13 -14.13
C PRO A 600 -15.71 4.11 -15.15
N LEU A 601 -14.62 4.80 -14.81
CA LEU A 601 -13.85 5.65 -15.72
C LEU A 601 -12.80 4.84 -16.48
N LYS A 602 -12.05 3.98 -15.78
CA LYS A 602 -11.01 3.15 -16.38
C LYS A 602 -10.89 1.82 -15.68
N ARG A 603 -10.75 0.75 -16.46
CA ARG A 603 -10.30 -0.56 -16.01
C ARG A 603 -8.93 -0.84 -16.59
N TYR A 604 -8.07 -1.44 -15.81
CA TYR A 604 -6.76 -1.88 -16.25
C TYR A 604 -6.85 -3.37 -16.59
N PRO A 605 -7.10 -3.70 -17.86
CA PRO A 605 -7.28 -5.10 -18.26
C PRO A 605 -5.98 -5.87 -18.09
N PHE A 606 -6.12 -7.16 -17.92
CA PHE A 606 -4.99 -8.08 -17.98
C PHE A 606 -4.36 -8.01 -19.38
N GLN A 607 -3.06 -7.70 -19.42
CA GLN A 607 -2.27 -7.66 -20.66
C GLN A 607 -1.19 -8.73 -20.58
N ILE A 608 -1.14 -9.59 -21.57
CA ILE A 608 -0.19 -10.68 -21.64
C ILE A 608 0.43 -10.74 -23.03
N GLN A 609 1.75 -10.87 -23.07
CA GLN A 609 2.50 -11.04 -24.32
C GLN A 609 3.52 -12.16 -24.15
N GLN A 610 3.38 -13.20 -24.96
CA GLN A 610 4.40 -14.26 -25.01
C GLN A 610 5.71 -13.69 -25.56
N ARG A 611 6.77 -13.79 -24.78
CA ARG A 611 8.11 -13.26 -25.10
C ARG A 611 9.13 -14.36 -25.35
N PHE A 612 8.93 -15.54 -24.77
CA PHE A 612 9.86 -16.66 -24.83
C PHE A 612 9.17 -17.96 -25.19
N ASP A 613 9.95 -18.90 -25.76
CA ASP A 613 9.50 -20.26 -25.95
C ASP A 613 9.20 -20.94 -24.61
N PRO A 614 8.03 -21.58 -24.46
CA PRO A 614 7.65 -22.23 -23.19
C PRO A 614 8.64 -23.32 -22.75
N GLY A 615 9.22 -24.08 -23.69
CA GLY A 615 10.19 -25.11 -23.38
C GLY A 615 11.47 -24.53 -22.80
N ALA A 616 12.01 -23.45 -23.39
CA ALA A 616 13.22 -22.81 -22.87
C ALA A 616 13.00 -22.25 -21.44
N ILE A 617 11.83 -21.66 -21.19
CA ILE A 617 11.48 -21.18 -19.84
C ILE A 617 11.28 -22.34 -18.88
N TYR A 618 10.62 -23.42 -19.28
CA TYR A 618 10.45 -24.62 -18.46
C TYR A 618 11.80 -25.21 -18.02
N LEU A 619 12.77 -25.32 -18.94
CA LEU A 619 14.13 -25.75 -18.61
C LEU A 619 14.80 -24.79 -17.62
N LEU A 620 14.66 -23.47 -17.81
CA LEU A 620 15.19 -22.48 -16.88
C LEU A 620 14.55 -22.59 -15.48
N GLN A 621 13.23 -22.71 -15.42
CA GLN A 621 12.51 -22.87 -14.14
C GLN A 621 12.95 -24.15 -13.42
N ASN A 622 13.15 -25.26 -14.14
CA ASN A 622 13.71 -26.50 -13.60
C ASN A 622 15.10 -26.27 -13.00
N ALA A 623 15.98 -25.57 -13.72
CA ALA A 623 17.30 -25.21 -13.19
C ALA A 623 17.19 -24.29 -11.95
N MET A 624 16.21 -23.37 -11.91
CA MET A 624 15.96 -22.50 -10.74
C MET A 624 15.36 -23.27 -9.55
N GLN A 625 14.59 -24.34 -9.76
CA GLN A 625 14.20 -25.26 -8.69
C GLN A 625 15.41 -25.98 -8.08
N ARG A 626 16.42 -26.32 -8.90
CA ARG A 626 17.67 -26.92 -8.41
C ARG A 626 18.48 -25.93 -7.56
N VAL A 627 18.46 -24.62 -7.84
CA VAL A 627 19.00 -23.59 -6.93
C VAL A 627 18.43 -23.75 -5.52
N MET A 628 17.12 -24.04 -5.42
CA MET A 628 16.43 -24.20 -4.14
C MET A 628 16.61 -25.57 -3.50
N ARG A 629 16.77 -26.63 -4.29
CA ARG A 629 16.87 -28.00 -3.75
C ARG A 629 18.29 -28.37 -3.30
N GLU A 630 19.30 -27.98 -4.07
CA GLU A 630 20.68 -28.40 -3.89
C GLU A 630 21.69 -27.24 -3.90
N GLY A 631 21.32 -26.08 -4.46
CA GLY A 631 22.18 -24.93 -4.66
C GLY A 631 22.18 -23.92 -3.52
N THR A 632 22.41 -22.65 -3.89
CA THR A 632 22.56 -21.52 -2.95
C THR A 632 21.29 -21.19 -2.15
N GLY A 633 20.11 -21.65 -2.60
CA GLY A 633 18.82 -21.46 -1.94
C GLY A 633 18.38 -22.59 -1.02
N ARG A 634 19.16 -23.69 -0.92
CA ARG A 634 18.74 -24.94 -0.23
C ARG A 634 18.28 -24.79 1.21
N SER A 635 18.72 -23.74 1.91
CA SER A 635 18.33 -23.48 3.30
C SER A 635 16.82 -23.19 3.48
N VAL A 636 16.11 -22.86 2.42
CA VAL A 636 14.65 -22.62 2.44
C VAL A 636 13.90 -23.86 2.94
N TYR A 637 14.32 -25.05 2.53
CA TYR A 637 13.68 -26.31 2.90
C TYR A 637 14.01 -26.81 4.32
N SER A 638 14.75 -26.03 5.10
CA SER A 638 14.80 -26.23 6.55
C SER A 638 13.55 -25.73 7.26
N ARG A 639 12.73 -24.91 6.61
CA ARG A 639 11.51 -24.31 7.15
C ARG A 639 10.26 -24.56 6.32
N LEU A 640 10.40 -24.78 5.02
CA LEU A 640 9.31 -25.02 4.09
C LEU A 640 9.36 -26.47 3.58
N PRO A 641 8.22 -27.09 3.29
CA PRO A 641 8.18 -28.44 2.72
C PRO A 641 8.75 -28.47 1.31
N ARG A 642 9.48 -29.53 0.96
CA ARG A 642 10.03 -29.72 -0.40
C ARG A 642 8.96 -29.87 -1.47
N SER A 643 7.74 -30.29 -1.08
CA SER A 643 6.58 -30.42 -1.96
C SER A 643 6.12 -29.08 -2.57
N LEU A 644 6.53 -27.94 -2.02
CA LEU A 644 6.25 -26.65 -2.62
C LEU A 644 6.97 -26.40 -3.95
N ASN A 645 8.00 -27.19 -4.27
CA ASN A 645 8.75 -27.12 -5.55
C ASN A 645 9.22 -25.71 -5.94
N LEU A 646 9.60 -24.89 -4.97
CA LEU A 646 9.93 -23.46 -5.16
C LEU A 646 11.10 -23.28 -6.14
N ALA A 647 11.04 -22.20 -6.92
CA ALA A 647 12.11 -21.75 -7.79
C ALA A 647 12.62 -20.36 -7.36
N GLY A 648 13.91 -20.10 -7.55
CA GLY A 648 14.47 -18.80 -7.16
C GLY A 648 15.95 -18.65 -7.41
N LYS A 649 16.49 -17.47 -7.11
CA LYS A 649 17.89 -17.12 -7.29
C LYS A 649 18.36 -16.16 -6.19
N THR A 650 19.52 -16.45 -5.62
CA THR A 650 20.26 -15.54 -4.74
C THR A 650 21.08 -14.54 -5.54
N GLY A 651 21.16 -13.31 -5.04
CA GLY A 651 22.06 -12.27 -5.53
C GLY A 651 22.91 -11.69 -4.39
N THR A 652 24.18 -11.48 -4.64
CA THR A 652 25.09 -10.79 -3.74
C THR A 652 26.01 -9.94 -4.61
N THR A 653 26.17 -8.67 -4.27
CA THR A 653 27.10 -7.78 -4.94
C THR A 653 28.47 -7.81 -4.31
N ASN A 654 29.48 -7.27 -4.99
CA ASN A 654 30.84 -7.17 -4.48
C ASN A 654 30.84 -6.53 -3.08
N ASP A 655 31.71 -7.02 -2.22
CA ASP A 655 31.84 -6.55 -0.82
C ASP A 655 30.58 -6.74 0.04
N SER A 656 29.60 -7.57 -0.40
CA SER A 656 28.30 -7.77 0.27
C SER A 656 27.56 -6.46 0.56
N ARG A 657 27.56 -5.51 -0.40
CA ARG A 657 26.83 -4.25 -0.24
C ARG A 657 25.33 -4.44 -0.36
N ASP A 658 24.91 -5.32 -1.29
CA ASP A 658 23.53 -5.65 -1.54
C ASP A 658 23.31 -7.16 -1.40
N SER A 659 22.28 -7.51 -0.68
CA SER A 659 21.76 -8.85 -0.51
C SER A 659 20.42 -8.95 -1.24
N TRP A 660 20.31 -9.81 -2.24
CA TRP A 660 19.14 -9.99 -3.06
C TRP A 660 18.62 -11.42 -3.02
N PHE A 661 17.32 -11.56 -3.12
CA PHE A 661 16.69 -12.82 -3.45
C PHE A 661 15.42 -12.58 -4.28
N ALA A 662 15.27 -13.32 -5.36
CA ALA A 662 14.06 -13.38 -6.16
C ALA A 662 13.62 -14.84 -6.28
N GLY A 663 12.39 -15.14 -5.92
CA GLY A 663 11.87 -16.51 -5.95
C GLY A 663 10.35 -16.54 -5.98
N PHE A 664 9.82 -17.67 -6.46
CA PHE A 664 8.39 -17.81 -6.72
C PHE A 664 7.86 -19.22 -6.43
N SER A 665 6.57 -19.26 -6.19
CA SER A 665 5.66 -20.41 -6.16
C SER A 665 4.68 -20.31 -7.33
N GLN A 666 3.59 -21.09 -7.32
CA GLN A 666 2.53 -20.98 -8.33
C GLN A 666 1.83 -19.61 -8.30
N ASP A 667 1.54 -19.10 -7.11
CA ASP A 667 0.68 -17.93 -6.88
C ASP A 667 1.43 -16.68 -6.41
N LEU A 668 2.69 -16.79 -5.98
CA LEU A 668 3.46 -15.68 -5.42
C LEU A 668 4.88 -15.61 -6.01
N LEU A 669 5.22 -14.45 -6.55
CA LEU A 669 6.60 -14.02 -6.80
C LEU A 669 6.97 -12.99 -5.75
N ALA A 670 8.10 -13.17 -5.07
CA ALA A 670 8.61 -12.16 -4.15
C ALA A 670 10.08 -11.83 -4.42
N VAL A 671 10.37 -10.55 -4.53
CA VAL A 671 11.73 -10.00 -4.68
C VAL A 671 12.09 -9.23 -3.42
N VAL A 672 13.20 -9.59 -2.79
CA VAL A 672 13.70 -8.98 -1.55
C VAL A 672 15.07 -8.39 -1.79
N TRP A 673 15.26 -7.16 -1.34
CA TRP A 673 16.54 -6.47 -1.26
C TRP A 673 16.83 -6.03 0.16
N LEU A 674 18.07 -6.25 0.59
CA LEU A 674 18.63 -5.68 1.82
C LEU A 674 19.95 -4.99 1.48
N GLY A 675 20.14 -3.79 2.02
CA GLY A 675 21.35 -3.01 1.78
C GLY A 675 21.36 -1.72 2.58
N ARG A 676 22.37 -0.91 2.40
CA ARG A 676 22.51 0.39 3.08
C ARG A 676 22.27 1.53 2.10
N ASP A 677 21.64 2.60 2.55
CA ASP A 677 21.42 3.79 1.72
C ASP A 677 22.72 4.48 1.30
N ASP A 678 23.73 4.42 2.16
CA ASP A 678 25.06 4.97 1.90
C ASP A 678 25.96 4.05 1.05
N ASN A 679 25.40 2.95 0.51
CA ASN A 679 26.11 1.93 -0.26
C ASN A 679 27.29 1.27 0.50
N GLY A 680 27.26 1.29 1.83
CA GLY A 680 28.24 0.65 2.69
C GLY A 680 28.16 -0.89 2.64
N LYS A 681 29.22 -1.56 3.09
CA LYS A 681 29.24 -3.02 3.24
C LYS A 681 28.26 -3.49 4.31
N THR A 682 27.67 -4.65 4.09
CA THR A 682 26.81 -5.33 5.07
C THR A 682 27.38 -6.70 5.41
N PRO A 683 27.05 -7.28 6.56
CA PRO A 683 27.45 -8.66 6.87
C PRO A 683 26.54 -9.71 6.18
N LEU A 684 25.69 -9.29 5.22
CA LEU A 684 24.63 -10.10 4.65
C LEU A 684 24.93 -10.46 3.19
N THR A 685 24.78 -11.74 2.88
CA THR A 685 24.75 -12.24 1.50
C THR A 685 23.31 -12.50 1.06
N GLY A 686 23.08 -12.81 -0.20
CA GLY A 686 21.76 -13.23 -0.68
C GLY A 686 21.18 -14.40 0.12
N ALA A 687 22.00 -15.38 0.50
CA ALA A 687 21.59 -16.54 1.29
C ALA A 687 21.38 -16.23 2.79
N THR A 688 22.17 -15.34 3.39
CA THR A 688 22.11 -15.05 4.82
C THR A 688 21.22 -13.86 5.19
N GLY A 689 20.85 -13.04 4.20
CA GLY A 689 19.98 -11.87 4.34
C GLY A 689 18.63 -12.03 3.64
N ALA A 690 18.56 -11.67 2.36
CA ALA A 690 17.31 -11.58 1.60
C ALA A 690 16.54 -12.91 1.52
N LEU A 691 17.22 -14.03 1.32
CA LEU A 691 16.61 -15.37 1.34
C LEU A 691 15.90 -15.67 2.66
N ARG A 692 16.44 -15.22 3.80
CA ARG A 692 15.80 -15.43 5.11
C ARG A 692 14.49 -14.66 5.24
N VAL A 693 14.47 -13.39 4.82
CA VAL A 693 13.25 -12.58 4.78
C VAL A 693 12.22 -13.24 3.86
N TRP A 694 12.64 -13.65 2.67
CA TRP A 694 11.79 -14.35 1.71
C TRP A 694 11.21 -15.65 2.28
N THR A 695 12.04 -16.47 2.92
CA THR A 695 11.63 -17.74 3.55
C THR A 695 10.62 -17.50 4.67
N ASP A 696 10.84 -16.48 5.51
CA ASP A 696 9.92 -16.12 6.58
C ASP A 696 8.57 -15.62 6.03
N PHE A 697 8.61 -14.88 4.93
CA PHE A 697 7.40 -14.44 4.24
C PHE A 697 6.63 -15.63 3.66
N MET A 698 7.27 -16.49 2.89
CA MET A 698 6.61 -17.66 2.27
C MET A 698 6.06 -18.62 3.33
N ALA A 699 6.75 -18.78 4.47
CA ALA A 699 6.24 -19.59 5.58
C ALA A 699 4.98 -19.01 6.25
N LYS A 700 4.81 -17.68 6.21
CA LYS A 700 3.60 -17.00 6.71
C LYS A 700 2.50 -16.91 5.63
N ALA A 701 2.91 -16.73 4.38
CA ALA A 701 2.00 -16.61 3.25
C ALA A 701 1.33 -17.93 2.89
N ASP A 702 1.99 -19.06 3.17
CA ASP A 702 1.53 -20.42 2.86
C ASP A 702 1.16 -20.57 1.37
N PRO A 703 2.16 -20.44 0.46
CA PRO A 703 1.93 -20.38 -0.98
C PRO A 703 1.47 -21.73 -1.55
N LEU A 704 0.92 -21.69 -2.76
CA LEU A 704 0.62 -22.90 -3.53
C LEU A 704 1.91 -23.53 -4.07
N PRO A 705 2.01 -24.86 -4.12
CA PRO A 705 3.12 -25.56 -4.77
C PRO A 705 3.28 -25.11 -6.21
N LEU A 706 4.53 -24.87 -6.65
CA LEU A 706 4.82 -24.59 -8.05
C LEU A 706 4.58 -25.84 -8.88
N ASP A 707 3.51 -25.80 -9.66
CA ASP A 707 3.16 -26.83 -10.63
C ASP A 707 3.39 -26.27 -12.04
N MET A 708 4.40 -26.79 -12.71
CA MET A 708 4.77 -26.35 -14.06
C MET A 708 4.29 -27.39 -15.04
N PRO A 709 3.25 -27.12 -15.86
CA PRO A 709 2.84 -28.04 -16.92
C PRO A 709 3.99 -28.22 -17.91
N VAL A 710 4.26 -29.47 -18.27
CA VAL A 710 5.30 -29.79 -19.26
C VAL A 710 4.83 -29.30 -20.64
N PRO A 711 5.56 -28.39 -21.31
CA PRO A 711 5.18 -27.91 -22.63
C PRO A 711 5.25 -29.02 -23.70
N ASP A 712 4.45 -28.91 -24.76
CA ASP A 712 4.39 -29.91 -25.84
C ASP A 712 5.74 -30.17 -26.54
N ASN A 713 6.61 -29.17 -26.59
CA ASN A 713 7.94 -29.26 -27.18
C ASN A 713 9.01 -29.77 -26.21
N VAL A 714 8.63 -30.21 -25.01
CA VAL A 714 9.56 -30.74 -24.00
C VAL A 714 9.33 -32.24 -23.81
N THR A 715 10.39 -32.97 -23.54
CA THR A 715 10.37 -34.36 -23.10
C THR A 715 11.29 -34.54 -21.89
N GLU A 716 10.90 -35.43 -20.98
CA GLU A 716 11.71 -35.76 -19.82
C GLU A 716 12.45 -37.08 -20.09
N VAL A 717 13.76 -37.07 -19.96
CA VAL A 717 14.66 -38.18 -20.25
C VAL A 717 15.47 -38.53 -19.00
N TRP A 718 15.62 -39.84 -18.75
CA TRP A 718 16.55 -40.30 -17.73
C TRP A 718 17.99 -40.19 -18.29
N VAL A 719 18.86 -39.55 -17.52
CA VAL A 719 20.27 -39.35 -17.87
C VAL A 719 21.16 -39.77 -16.71
N ASN A 720 22.33 -40.27 -17.06
CA ASN A 720 23.36 -40.53 -16.05
C ASN A 720 23.98 -39.19 -15.59
N ALA A 721 23.91 -38.94 -14.28
CA ALA A 721 24.36 -37.67 -13.69
C ALA A 721 25.87 -37.43 -13.79
N ARG A 722 26.69 -38.46 -14.15
CA ARG A 722 28.16 -38.31 -14.25
C ARG A 722 28.60 -37.93 -15.66
N ASN A 723 27.96 -38.47 -16.69
CA ASN A 723 28.39 -38.29 -18.08
C ASN A 723 27.35 -37.60 -18.99
N GLY A 724 26.14 -37.34 -18.49
CA GLY A 724 25.08 -36.66 -19.21
C GLY A 724 24.44 -37.49 -20.34
N LEU A 725 24.78 -38.75 -20.52
CA LEU A 725 24.19 -39.61 -21.54
C LEU A 725 22.84 -40.18 -21.12
N GLY A 726 22.00 -40.52 -22.07
CA GLY A 726 20.74 -41.19 -21.83
C GLY A 726 20.92 -42.47 -21.00
N SER A 727 19.99 -42.73 -20.07
CA SER A 727 20.06 -43.86 -19.15
C SER A 727 18.67 -44.45 -18.96
N GLU A 728 18.57 -45.56 -18.23
CA GLU A 728 17.30 -46.20 -17.93
C GLU A 728 16.88 -45.90 -16.47
N PRO A 729 15.56 -45.88 -16.14
CA PRO A 729 15.09 -45.76 -14.78
C PRO A 729 15.66 -46.86 -13.89
N GLY A 730 16.18 -46.50 -12.73
CA GLY A 730 16.74 -47.46 -11.75
C GLY A 730 18.22 -47.77 -11.92
N CYS A 731 18.89 -47.25 -12.94
CA CYS A 731 20.34 -47.31 -13.05
C CYS A 731 21.01 -46.43 -11.99
N PRO A 732 22.25 -46.80 -11.48
CA PRO A 732 22.98 -45.93 -10.57
C PRO A 732 23.24 -44.56 -11.15
N ASP A 733 23.24 -43.55 -10.28
CA ASP A 733 23.50 -42.12 -10.63
C ASP A 733 22.59 -41.54 -11.76
N THR A 734 21.36 -42.06 -11.89
CA THR A 734 20.40 -41.51 -12.88
C THR A 734 19.52 -40.43 -12.28
N VAL A 735 19.22 -39.44 -13.11
CA VAL A 735 18.34 -38.32 -12.79
C VAL A 735 17.43 -38.03 -14.00
N GLN A 736 16.18 -37.69 -13.75
CA GLN A 736 15.27 -37.24 -14.80
C GLN A 736 15.53 -35.77 -15.11
N MET A 737 15.67 -35.44 -16.38
CA MET A 737 15.96 -34.08 -16.86
C MET A 737 15.10 -33.75 -18.09
N PRO A 738 14.58 -32.50 -18.13
CA PRO A 738 13.83 -32.04 -19.31
C PRO A 738 14.76 -31.61 -20.43
N TYR A 739 14.32 -31.89 -21.67
CA TYR A 739 14.95 -31.48 -22.91
C TYR A 739 13.92 -30.94 -23.89
N ILE A 740 14.29 -29.97 -24.70
CA ILE A 740 13.49 -29.60 -25.85
C ILE A 740 13.60 -30.77 -26.86
N ARG A 741 12.47 -31.21 -27.43
CA ARG A 741 12.44 -32.35 -28.33
C ARG A 741 13.44 -32.20 -29.48
N GLY A 742 14.23 -33.24 -29.73
CA GLY A 742 15.31 -33.24 -30.71
C GLY A 742 16.66 -32.76 -30.16
N SER A 743 16.74 -32.40 -28.87
CA SER A 743 17.99 -32.05 -28.17
C SER A 743 18.37 -33.08 -27.06
N GLU A 744 17.72 -34.23 -27.07
CA GLU A 744 17.96 -35.27 -26.09
C GLU A 744 19.41 -35.79 -26.23
N PRO A 745 20.07 -36.21 -25.14
CA PRO A 745 21.41 -36.76 -25.19
C PRO A 745 21.40 -38.14 -25.87
N PRO A 746 22.51 -38.55 -26.54
CA PRO A 746 22.62 -39.88 -27.10
C PRO A 746 22.46 -40.95 -26.01
N PRO A 747 21.95 -42.14 -26.33
CA PRO A 747 21.84 -43.25 -25.40
C PRO A 747 23.21 -43.62 -24.81
N GLY A 748 23.25 -43.77 -23.49
CA GLY A 748 24.42 -44.27 -22.81
C GLY A 748 24.52 -45.80 -22.81
N PRO A 749 25.60 -46.36 -22.28
CA PRO A 749 25.76 -47.81 -22.14
C PRO A 749 24.67 -48.39 -21.22
N PRO A 750 24.16 -49.60 -21.48
CA PRO A 750 23.22 -50.30 -20.63
C PRO A 750 23.79 -50.45 -19.23
N CYS A 751 22.94 -50.26 -18.18
CA CYS A 751 23.39 -50.43 -16.83
C CYS A 751 23.61 -51.95 -16.51
N GLY A 752 24.70 -52.24 -15.80
CA GLY A 752 25.10 -53.61 -15.47
C GLY A 752 26.32 -54.14 -16.26
N LEU A 753 26.70 -53.45 -17.30
CA LEU A 753 28.04 -53.75 -17.92
C LEU A 753 29.11 -52.96 -17.15
N PRO A 754 30.27 -53.56 -16.86
CA PRO A 754 31.40 -52.86 -16.29
C PRO A 754 31.73 -51.70 -17.23
N GLN A 755 31.74 -50.47 -16.72
CA GLN A 755 32.30 -49.35 -17.50
C GLN A 755 33.76 -49.70 -17.80
N ALA A 756 34.10 -49.75 -19.06
CA ALA A 756 35.50 -49.77 -19.47
C ALA A 756 36.16 -48.56 -18.75
N PRO A 757 37.33 -48.75 -18.08
CA PRO A 757 38.05 -47.62 -17.52
C PRO A 757 38.20 -46.63 -18.65
N ALA A 758 37.98 -45.36 -18.38
CA ALA A 758 38.17 -44.27 -19.35
C ALA A 758 39.59 -44.40 -19.84
N GLU A 759 39.74 -45.03 -21.02
CA GLU A 759 41.03 -45.08 -21.70
C GLU A 759 41.40 -43.64 -21.95
N ASN A 760 42.49 -43.21 -21.36
CA ASN A 760 43.08 -41.92 -21.64
C ASN A 760 43.16 -41.80 -23.17
N VAL A 761 42.61 -40.76 -23.74
CA VAL A 761 42.71 -40.47 -25.18
C VAL A 761 44.19 -40.48 -25.59
N GLN A 762 45.08 -40.18 -24.66
CA GLN A 762 46.52 -40.25 -24.77
C GLN A 762 47.02 -41.69 -25.02
N ASP A 763 46.50 -42.71 -24.29
CA ASP A 763 46.84 -44.12 -24.44
C ASP A 763 46.33 -44.70 -25.76
N VAL A 764 45.19 -44.21 -26.25
CA VAL A 764 44.63 -44.57 -27.55
C VAL A 764 45.47 -43.95 -28.68
N ILE A 765 45.93 -42.70 -28.52
CA ILE A 765 46.82 -42.04 -29.45
C ILE A 765 48.19 -42.74 -29.51
N GLU A 766 48.78 -43.12 -28.37
CA GLU A 766 50.03 -43.87 -28.34
C GLU A 766 49.88 -45.26 -28.96
N ASN A 767 48.82 -46.01 -28.67
CA ASN A 767 48.54 -47.30 -29.31
C ASN A 767 48.30 -47.19 -30.85
N VAL A 768 47.64 -46.10 -31.33
CA VAL A 768 47.46 -45.84 -32.75
C VAL A 768 48.81 -45.45 -33.40
N GLN A 769 49.67 -44.71 -32.68
CA GLN A 769 51.02 -44.37 -33.15
C GLN A 769 51.92 -45.57 -33.24
N ASP A 770 51.91 -46.46 -32.27
CA ASP A 770 52.64 -47.73 -32.28
C ASP A 770 52.20 -48.67 -33.41
N VAL A 771 50.89 -48.72 -33.71
CA VAL A 771 50.33 -49.46 -34.85
C VAL A 771 50.75 -48.84 -36.17
N MET A 772 50.79 -47.51 -36.29
CA MET A 772 51.23 -46.80 -37.49
C MET A 772 52.73 -46.95 -37.75
N ASP A 773 53.53 -46.97 -36.71
CA ASP A 773 54.98 -47.20 -36.81
C ASP A 773 55.27 -48.67 -37.16
N TRP A 774 54.53 -49.62 -36.57
CA TRP A 774 54.62 -51.04 -36.96
C TRP A 774 54.23 -51.27 -38.45
N VAL A 775 53.18 -50.61 -38.93
CA VAL A 775 52.77 -50.65 -40.37
C VAL A 775 53.84 -50.01 -41.25
N ARG A 776 54.53 -48.96 -40.79
CA ARG A 776 55.60 -48.30 -41.53
C ARG A 776 56.87 -49.18 -41.66
N ASP A 777 57.19 -49.91 -40.60
CA ASP A 777 58.29 -50.87 -40.56
C ASP A 777 58.03 -52.12 -41.49
N TRP A 778 56.81 -52.44 -41.78
CA TRP A 778 56.39 -53.52 -42.62
C TRP A 778 56.34 -53.13 -44.14
N SER A 779 56.36 -51.84 -44.39
CA SER A 779 56.31 -51.28 -45.78
C SER A 779 57.71 -50.86 -46.34
N ASN A 780 58.78 -50.98 -45.55
CA ASN A 780 60.16 -50.84 -45.92
C ASN A 780 60.84 -52.21 -45.90
#